data_a01a47104eaaae921d1300a489151d1a
#
_entry.id   a01a47104eaaae921d1300a489151d1a
#
_cell.length_a   1.000
_cell.length_b   1.000
_cell.length_c   1.000
_cell.angle_alpha   90.00
_cell.angle_beta   90.00
_cell.angle_gamma   90.00
#
_symmetry.space_group_name_H-M   'P 1'
#
loop_
_entity.id
_entity.type
_entity.pdbx_description
1 polymer ?
#
loop_
_entity_poly.entity_id
_entity_poly.type
_entity_poly.pdbx_seq_one_letter_code
_entity_poly.pdbx_strand_id
1 'polypeptide(L)'
;MSDPVPSGIAVAPDERALRMLADALPQIICTAAPNGKIDYFNRRWFEFTGLSAAQTYEKGGWRQAIHPNDRLGLEARLSEAVLSGSDFSVETRVRSSATGQYRWFLVRAMALRNEAGAVIRYFSTATDINDQKRNERREAFLSRVSDVLASTLDVPTILQKITALCVPTLADWCQLQSFSSEDKLVVEAVRHREPELNSKLETLVGRSVVAMGDASSGSPLVLRRARSRVLDHEATLRAVQDNVPDAADRVVYETAGLGTALIVPLIARGRVRGTLHLVKLDPSSSWPETTVDIAEELARRAAVAFDNSRLYEQEHRVASALQRAMLPAHLPAHEQVELSYAYQPAERESRVGGDWYDAFLVSDGRIAVSVGDVGGHGVEAAVAMNEARHALRLSALEGLTPAQTLRRANAALMLNDEHPIITAVFGVIDVARSRFRYSCAGHPPPAIAPLLGRARYLRGGGIPLGVDVAPAFPAHEVELEPFTTLLLYTDGLIEYDRNIERESLRLLDALSAKVQDRSTDAAGMLLQQVLDNRQIDDIALLTATILPEKPLPVELRLPAAPSSAAIARRLATRYARVAKLGPERTFDLTIAVGEAAANAVEHAYRGTAGEFVLRLAADEEKIAVEVQDLGTWRGGHPPPERGRGLAILRATTQRLELNRSPEGTTVAFAV
;
A
#
# COMPACT_ATOMS: atom_id res chain seq x y z
N MET A 1 -8.73 -61.00 -57.27
CA MET A 1 -7.49 -60.82 -58.03
C MET A 1 -6.73 -59.72 -57.37
N SER A 2 -5.84 -60.06 -56.47
CA SER A 2 -4.96 -59.20 -55.72
C SER A 2 -3.57 -59.26 -56.32
N ASP A 3 -3.11 -58.15 -56.85
CA ASP A 3 -1.75 -58.03 -57.40
C ASP A 3 -0.72 -58.18 -56.27
N PRO A 4 0.39 -58.86 -56.52
CA PRO A 4 1.46 -59.02 -55.55
C PRO A 4 2.32 -57.76 -55.51
N VAL A 5 2.54 -57.20 -54.30
CA VAL A 5 3.53 -56.20 -53.98
C VAL A 5 4.93 -56.64 -54.40
N PRO A 6 5.71 -55.92 -55.18
CA PRO A 6 7.05 -56.31 -55.54
C PRO A 6 7.95 -56.30 -54.32
N SER A 7 8.54 -57.45 -53.97
CA SER A 7 9.60 -57.56 -52.97
C SER A 7 10.83 -56.82 -53.45
N GLY A 8 10.95 -55.54 -52.90
CA GLY A 8 12.13 -54.74 -53.09
C GLY A 8 13.34 -55.34 -52.44
N ILE A 9 14.33 -55.60 -53.24
CA ILE A 9 15.65 -56.07 -52.87
C ILE A 9 16.25 -55.05 -51.88
N ALA A 10 16.38 -55.42 -50.60
CA ALA A 10 17.14 -54.67 -49.62
C ALA A 10 18.62 -54.80 -50.01
N VAL A 11 19.11 -53.87 -50.82
CA VAL A 11 20.52 -53.66 -51.01
C VAL A 11 21.07 -53.10 -49.70
N ALA A 12 21.93 -53.87 -49.00
CA ALA A 12 22.66 -53.41 -47.85
C ALA A 12 23.44 -52.14 -48.27
N PRO A 13 23.23 -50.98 -47.65
CA PRO A 13 23.90 -49.77 -48.06
C PRO A 13 25.41 -49.95 -47.85
N ASP A 14 26.19 -49.70 -48.91
CA ASP A 14 27.64 -49.65 -48.86
C ASP A 14 28.10 -48.72 -47.71
N GLU A 15 29.05 -49.12 -46.94
CA GLU A 15 29.61 -48.33 -45.80
C GLU A 15 29.94 -46.89 -46.22
N ARG A 16 30.35 -46.73 -47.49
CA ARG A 16 30.62 -45.43 -48.11
C ARG A 16 29.33 -44.57 -48.27
N ALA A 17 28.25 -45.15 -48.65
CA ALA A 17 26.94 -44.46 -48.76
C ALA A 17 26.41 -44.05 -47.39
N LEU A 18 26.56 -44.87 -46.36
CA LEU A 18 26.20 -44.54 -44.99
C LEU A 18 27.00 -43.35 -44.41
N ARG A 19 28.31 -43.33 -44.70
CA ARG A 19 29.17 -42.21 -44.32
C ARG A 19 28.78 -40.91 -45.04
N MET A 20 28.48 -40.97 -46.32
CA MET A 20 28.00 -39.84 -47.08
C MET A 20 26.67 -39.27 -46.55
N LEU A 21 25.76 -40.14 -46.13
CA LEU A 21 24.49 -39.74 -45.48
C LEU A 21 24.75 -39.08 -44.14
N ALA A 22 25.65 -39.64 -43.30
CA ALA A 22 26.01 -39.06 -42.02
C ALA A 22 26.67 -37.67 -42.17
N ASP A 23 27.51 -37.47 -43.19
CA ASP A 23 28.14 -36.21 -43.48
C ASP A 23 27.21 -35.14 -44.06
N ALA A 24 26.14 -35.58 -44.71
CA ALA A 24 25.11 -34.65 -45.25
C ALA A 24 24.13 -34.12 -44.18
N LEU A 25 24.04 -34.77 -43.02
CA LEU A 25 23.16 -34.33 -41.94
C LEU A 25 23.72 -33.12 -41.22
N PRO A 26 22.87 -32.18 -40.82
CA PRO A 26 23.31 -30.94 -40.14
C PRO A 26 23.76 -31.18 -38.67
N GLN A 27 23.56 -32.39 -38.15
CA GLN A 27 23.92 -32.78 -36.80
C GLN A 27 25.32 -33.39 -36.72
N ILE A 28 25.96 -33.27 -35.60
CA ILE A 28 27.15 -34.03 -35.28
C ILE A 28 26.70 -35.47 -34.99
N ILE A 29 27.32 -36.43 -35.68
CA ILE A 29 27.06 -37.83 -35.51
C ILE A 29 28.35 -38.52 -35.03
N CYS A 30 28.22 -39.39 -34.02
CA CYS A 30 29.31 -40.24 -33.63
C CYS A 30 28.83 -41.68 -33.35
N THR A 31 29.73 -42.63 -33.48
CA THR A 31 29.49 -44.01 -33.04
C THR A 31 30.51 -44.44 -32.00
N ALA A 32 30.12 -45.37 -31.15
CA ALA A 32 31.02 -45.96 -30.17
C ALA A 32 30.86 -47.47 -30.14
N ALA A 33 31.97 -48.19 -29.88
CA ALA A 33 31.99 -49.62 -29.62
C ALA A 33 31.18 -49.96 -28.34
N PRO A 34 30.78 -51.22 -28.09
CA PRO A 34 30.03 -51.64 -26.90
C PRO A 34 30.67 -51.25 -25.58
N ASN A 35 32.01 -51.07 -25.54
CA ASN A 35 32.75 -50.60 -24.37
C ASN A 35 32.76 -49.06 -24.21
N GLY A 36 31.98 -48.33 -25.01
CA GLY A 36 31.88 -46.87 -24.96
C GLY A 36 33.04 -46.13 -25.65
N LYS A 37 34.01 -46.82 -26.26
CA LYS A 37 35.10 -46.19 -27.01
C LYS A 37 34.54 -45.61 -28.32
N ILE A 38 34.60 -44.29 -28.50
CA ILE A 38 34.18 -43.62 -29.72
C ILE A 38 35.13 -44.00 -30.85
N ASP A 39 34.58 -44.45 -31.98
CA ASP A 39 35.31 -44.92 -33.13
C ASP A 39 35.04 -44.14 -34.43
N TYR A 40 33.99 -43.29 -34.42
CA TYR A 40 33.67 -42.47 -35.59
C TYR A 40 33.02 -41.17 -35.18
N PHE A 41 33.39 -40.11 -35.87
CA PHE A 41 32.67 -38.84 -35.94
C PHE A 41 32.47 -38.48 -37.42
N ASN A 42 31.32 -37.84 -37.74
CA ASN A 42 31.08 -37.33 -39.08
C ASN A 42 31.85 -35.99 -39.28
N ARG A 43 31.87 -35.54 -40.55
CA ARG A 43 32.59 -34.30 -40.96
C ARG A 43 32.21 -33.10 -40.15
N ARG A 44 30.95 -32.97 -39.69
CA ARG A 44 30.44 -31.85 -38.88
C ARG A 44 31.19 -31.65 -37.56
N TRP A 45 31.63 -32.73 -36.91
CA TRP A 45 32.41 -32.63 -35.70
C TRP A 45 33.71 -31.85 -35.93
N PHE A 46 34.42 -32.19 -36.97
CA PHE A 46 35.72 -31.61 -37.32
C PHE A 46 35.59 -30.16 -37.75
N GLU A 47 34.57 -29.84 -38.56
CA GLU A 47 34.24 -28.48 -38.97
C GLU A 47 33.88 -27.61 -37.77
N PHE A 48 33.10 -28.11 -36.83
CA PHE A 48 32.64 -27.35 -35.69
C PHE A 48 33.76 -27.11 -34.64
N THR A 49 34.48 -28.18 -34.27
CA THR A 49 35.47 -28.13 -33.19
C THR A 49 36.86 -27.70 -33.65
N GLY A 50 37.16 -27.81 -34.93
CA GLY A 50 38.48 -27.59 -35.51
C GLY A 50 39.55 -28.60 -35.10
N LEU A 51 39.15 -29.70 -34.43
CA LEU A 51 40.09 -30.77 -34.04
C LEU A 51 40.38 -31.64 -35.23
N SER A 52 41.66 -32.06 -35.38
CA SER A 52 42.02 -33.09 -36.35
C SER A 52 41.59 -34.48 -35.88
N ALA A 53 41.54 -35.46 -36.79
CA ALA A 53 41.22 -36.84 -36.44
C ALA A 53 42.19 -37.40 -35.37
N ALA A 54 43.49 -37.11 -35.48
CA ALA A 54 44.48 -37.51 -34.48
C ALA A 54 44.15 -36.93 -33.09
N GLN A 55 43.89 -35.63 -33.05
CA GLN A 55 43.52 -34.93 -31.79
C GLN A 55 42.19 -35.43 -31.20
N THR A 56 41.26 -35.85 -32.01
CA THR A 56 39.94 -36.33 -31.57
C THR A 56 40.01 -37.74 -30.95
N TYR A 57 40.72 -38.68 -31.59
CA TYR A 57 40.69 -40.09 -31.20
C TYR A 57 41.80 -40.49 -30.23
N GLU A 58 42.98 -39.83 -30.28
CA GLU A 58 44.08 -40.11 -29.38
C GLU A 58 43.74 -39.82 -27.93
N LYS A 59 43.86 -40.85 -27.07
CA LYS A 59 43.58 -40.79 -25.64
C LYS A 59 42.22 -40.15 -25.28
N GLY A 60 41.23 -40.22 -26.18
CA GLY A 60 39.90 -39.59 -25.97
C GLY A 60 39.93 -38.08 -26.06
N GLY A 61 40.72 -37.52 -26.98
CA GLY A 61 40.93 -36.05 -27.11
C GLY A 61 39.71 -35.23 -27.47
N TRP A 62 38.62 -35.88 -27.96
CA TRP A 62 37.32 -35.21 -28.15
C TRP A 62 36.82 -34.48 -26.90
N ARG A 63 37.23 -34.92 -25.69
CA ARG A 63 36.89 -34.27 -24.42
C ARG A 63 37.36 -32.82 -24.32
N GLN A 64 38.43 -32.47 -25.06
CA GLN A 64 38.98 -31.11 -25.09
C GLN A 64 37.98 -30.09 -25.63
N ALA A 65 37.08 -30.49 -26.52
CA ALA A 65 36.02 -29.67 -27.06
C ALA A 65 34.85 -29.46 -26.07
N ILE A 66 34.71 -30.35 -25.07
CA ILE A 66 33.64 -30.28 -24.08
C ILE A 66 34.03 -29.27 -22.96
N HIS A 67 33.04 -28.50 -22.52
CA HIS A 67 33.24 -27.54 -21.43
C HIS A 67 33.70 -28.27 -20.14
N PRO A 68 34.74 -27.75 -19.42
CA PRO A 68 35.28 -28.44 -18.25
C PRO A 68 34.25 -28.91 -17.23
N ASN A 69 33.25 -28.08 -16.92
CA ASN A 69 32.21 -28.40 -15.94
C ASN A 69 31.25 -29.50 -16.41
N ASP A 70 31.17 -29.80 -17.72
CA ASP A 70 30.21 -30.75 -18.27
C ASP A 70 30.84 -32.14 -18.50
N ARG A 71 32.21 -32.21 -18.49
CA ARG A 71 32.92 -33.44 -18.79
C ARG A 71 32.59 -34.59 -17.87
N LEU A 72 32.63 -34.38 -16.57
CA LEU A 72 32.30 -35.43 -15.58
C LEU A 72 30.88 -35.94 -15.71
N GLY A 73 29.90 -35.03 -15.95
CA GLY A 73 28.52 -35.40 -16.14
C GLY A 73 28.28 -36.24 -17.40
N LEU A 74 28.91 -35.85 -18.51
CA LEU A 74 28.83 -36.59 -19.77
C LEU A 74 29.48 -37.98 -19.63
N GLU A 75 30.64 -38.06 -19.01
CA GLU A 75 31.35 -39.34 -18.79
C GLU A 75 30.57 -40.29 -17.86
N ALA A 76 29.99 -39.76 -16.81
CA ALA A 76 29.13 -40.54 -15.92
C ALA A 76 27.93 -41.18 -16.68
N ARG A 77 27.23 -40.38 -17.50
CA ARG A 77 26.11 -40.85 -18.32
C ARG A 77 26.54 -41.88 -19.36
N LEU A 78 27.69 -41.66 -20.01
CA LEU A 78 28.22 -42.61 -20.96
C LEU A 78 28.57 -43.95 -20.27
N SER A 79 29.23 -43.91 -19.11
CA SER A 79 29.60 -45.07 -18.32
C SER A 79 28.38 -45.86 -17.84
N GLU A 80 27.35 -45.16 -17.33
CA GLU A 80 26.09 -45.77 -16.93
C GLU A 80 25.41 -46.49 -18.10
N ALA A 81 25.34 -45.84 -19.27
CA ALA A 81 24.73 -46.39 -20.45
C ALA A 81 25.50 -47.64 -20.95
N VAL A 82 26.83 -47.62 -20.89
CA VAL A 82 27.66 -48.78 -21.25
C VAL A 82 27.42 -49.95 -20.30
N LEU A 83 27.31 -49.73 -19.00
CA LEU A 83 27.09 -50.75 -17.99
C LEU A 83 25.69 -51.37 -18.09
N SER A 84 24.67 -50.56 -18.34
CA SER A 84 23.26 -51.02 -18.42
C SER A 84 22.83 -51.42 -19.83
N GLY A 85 23.62 -51.09 -20.84
CA GLY A 85 23.26 -51.27 -22.24
C GLY A 85 22.11 -50.34 -22.67
N SER A 86 21.82 -49.26 -21.97
CA SER A 86 20.68 -48.38 -22.21
C SER A 86 21.00 -47.20 -23.13
N ASP A 87 19.96 -46.60 -23.65
CA ASP A 87 20.01 -45.28 -24.31
C ASP A 87 20.24 -44.18 -23.27
N PHE A 88 20.85 -43.04 -23.69
CA PHE A 88 20.93 -41.89 -22.84
C PHE A 88 20.76 -40.59 -23.61
N SER A 89 20.43 -39.53 -22.86
CA SER A 89 20.36 -38.18 -23.36
C SER A 89 21.02 -37.22 -22.35
N VAL A 90 21.84 -36.32 -22.86
CA VAL A 90 22.54 -35.32 -22.00
C VAL A 90 22.76 -34.03 -22.77
N GLU A 91 22.61 -32.92 -22.07
CA GLU A 91 23.01 -31.62 -22.61
C GLU A 91 24.45 -31.31 -22.22
N THR A 92 25.25 -30.83 -23.17
CA THR A 92 26.65 -30.51 -22.95
C THR A 92 27.05 -29.31 -23.80
N ARG A 93 28.08 -28.62 -23.37
CA ARG A 93 28.62 -27.47 -24.13
C ARG A 93 29.86 -27.90 -24.91
N VAL A 94 29.83 -27.63 -26.21
CA VAL A 94 30.91 -27.92 -27.14
C VAL A 94 31.53 -26.61 -27.65
N ARG A 95 32.84 -26.50 -27.68
CA ARG A 95 33.56 -25.31 -28.11
C ARG A 95 33.61 -25.22 -29.64
N SER A 96 33.18 -24.09 -30.19
CA SER A 96 33.24 -23.77 -31.60
C SER A 96 34.65 -23.24 -31.95
N SER A 97 35.27 -23.77 -32.97
CA SER A 97 36.58 -23.26 -33.49
C SER A 97 36.45 -21.89 -34.15
N ALA A 98 35.29 -21.62 -34.77
CA ALA A 98 35.05 -20.37 -35.50
C ALA A 98 34.98 -19.14 -34.57
N THR A 99 34.42 -19.32 -33.36
CA THR A 99 34.15 -18.21 -32.42
C THR A 99 34.93 -18.34 -31.10
N GLY A 100 35.51 -19.51 -30.82
CA GLY A 100 36.12 -19.82 -29.54
C GLY A 100 35.14 -20.02 -28.38
N GLN A 101 33.85 -19.77 -28.61
CA GLN A 101 32.78 -19.85 -27.60
C GLN A 101 32.18 -21.25 -27.51
N TYR A 102 31.62 -21.57 -26.34
CA TYR A 102 30.87 -22.81 -26.12
C TYR A 102 29.42 -22.65 -26.55
N ARG A 103 28.91 -23.66 -27.32
CA ARG A 103 27.49 -23.78 -27.68
C ARG A 103 26.88 -25.01 -27.06
N TRP A 104 25.59 -24.96 -26.71
CA TRP A 104 24.86 -26.06 -26.14
C TRP A 104 24.47 -27.08 -27.20
N PHE A 105 24.76 -28.34 -26.90
CA PHE A 105 24.36 -29.50 -27.69
C PHE A 105 23.55 -30.49 -26.87
N LEU A 106 22.49 -31.02 -27.45
CA LEU A 106 21.77 -32.18 -26.93
C LEU A 106 22.33 -33.45 -27.56
N VAL A 107 23.06 -34.21 -26.76
CA VAL A 107 23.60 -35.51 -27.17
C VAL A 107 22.57 -36.58 -26.85
N ARG A 108 22.17 -37.36 -27.85
CA ARG A 108 21.32 -38.54 -27.72
C ARG A 108 22.06 -39.74 -28.23
N ALA A 109 22.22 -40.76 -27.41
CA ALA A 109 22.88 -42.02 -27.77
C ALA A 109 21.92 -43.19 -27.65
N MET A 110 21.87 -44.01 -28.65
CA MET A 110 21.02 -45.20 -28.74
C MET A 110 21.88 -46.45 -28.86
N ALA A 111 21.55 -47.50 -28.11
CA ALA A 111 22.21 -48.77 -28.14
C ALA A 111 21.66 -49.63 -29.32
N LEU A 112 22.48 -49.89 -30.32
CA LEU A 112 22.16 -50.81 -31.40
C LEU A 112 22.43 -52.24 -30.93
N ARG A 113 21.45 -53.17 -31.15
CA ARG A 113 21.49 -54.54 -30.65
C ARG A 113 21.42 -55.51 -31.81
N ASN A 114 22.04 -56.68 -31.64
CA ASN A 114 21.85 -57.83 -32.54
C ASN A 114 20.58 -58.62 -32.22
N GLU A 115 20.28 -59.63 -33.00
CA GLU A 115 19.10 -60.49 -32.82
C GLU A 115 19.06 -61.20 -31.47
N ALA A 116 20.21 -61.41 -30.83
CA ALA A 116 20.34 -61.98 -29.49
C ALA A 116 20.18 -60.87 -28.35
N GLY A 117 19.89 -59.67 -28.69
CA GLY A 117 19.70 -58.57 -27.73
C GLY A 117 21.00 -57.93 -27.20
N ALA A 118 22.18 -58.40 -27.61
CA ALA A 118 23.46 -57.85 -27.18
C ALA A 118 23.75 -56.51 -27.89
N VAL A 119 24.25 -55.54 -27.16
CA VAL A 119 24.67 -54.24 -27.74
C VAL A 119 25.89 -54.45 -28.62
N ILE A 120 25.76 -54.10 -29.88
CA ILE A 120 26.84 -54.20 -30.87
C ILE A 120 27.51 -52.84 -31.13
N ARG A 121 26.82 -51.75 -30.92
CA ARG A 121 27.33 -50.37 -31.14
C ARG A 121 26.41 -49.36 -30.48
N TYR A 122 26.94 -48.22 -30.10
CA TYR A 122 26.17 -47.02 -29.78
C TYR A 122 26.19 -46.06 -30.98
N PHE A 123 25.02 -45.53 -31.31
CA PHE A 123 24.86 -44.46 -32.30
C PHE A 123 24.40 -43.19 -31.59
N SER A 124 25.12 -42.11 -31.80
CA SER A 124 24.82 -40.87 -31.09
C SER A 124 24.70 -39.69 -32.06
N THR A 125 23.75 -38.83 -31.79
CA THR A 125 23.56 -37.53 -32.45
C THR A 125 23.76 -36.42 -31.45
N ALA A 126 24.46 -35.35 -31.86
CA ALA A 126 24.54 -34.10 -31.08
C ALA A 126 23.91 -32.98 -31.92
N THR A 127 22.80 -32.48 -31.42
CA THR A 127 22.01 -31.40 -32.03
C THR A 127 22.37 -30.09 -31.33
N ASP A 128 22.69 -29.06 -32.10
CA ASP A 128 22.89 -27.74 -31.55
C ASP A 128 21.56 -27.16 -31.03
N ILE A 129 21.48 -26.94 -29.75
CA ILE A 129 20.30 -26.38 -29.06
C ILE A 129 20.57 -25.00 -28.47
N ASN A 130 21.62 -24.32 -28.94
CA ASN A 130 22.03 -23.05 -28.37
C ASN A 130 20.97 -21.97 -28.54
N ASP A 131 20.30 -21.94 -29.69
CA ASP A 131 19.25 -20.97 -29.96
C ASP A 131 17.97 -21.30 -29.13
N GLN A 132 17.68 -22.60 -28.94
CA GLN A 132 16.62 -23.02 -28.02
C GLN A 132 16.92 -22.59 -26.58
N LYS A 133 18.14 -22.81 -26.07
CA LYS A 133 18.56 -22.38 -24.72
C LYS A 133 18.52 -20.87 -24.54
N ARG A 134 18.85 -20.11 -25.59
CA ARG A 134 18.72 -18.65 -25.59
C ARG A 134 17.25 -18.24 -25.46
N ASN A 135 16.37 -18.85 -26.24
CA ASN A 135 14.94 -18.57 -26.19
C ASN A 135 14.34 -18.94 -24.82
N GLU A 136 14.67 -20.14 -24.28
CA GLU A 136 14.21 -20.55 -22.94
C GLU A 136 14.65 -19.54 -21.85
N ARG A 137 15.90 -19.06 -21.90
CA ARG A 137 16.39 -18.03 -20.95
C ARG A 137 15.69 -16.71 -21.13
N ARG A 138 15.44 -16.29 -22.39
CA ARG A 138 14.71 -15.09 -22.70
C ARG A 138 13.27 -15.15 -22.16
N GLU A 139 12.57 -16.24 -22.42
CA GLU A 139 11.20 -16.45 -21.94
C GLU A 139 11.13 -16.49 -20.41
N ALA A 140 12.05 -17.20 -19.75
CA ALA A 140 12.12 -17.26 -18.30
C ALA A 140 12.40 -15.86 -17.68
N PHE A 141 13.23 -15.04 -18.32
CA PHE A 141 13.47 -13.66 -17.89
C PHE A 141 12.22 -12.80 -18.07
N LEU A 142 11.57 -12.86 -19.24
CA LEU A 142 10.38 -12.08 -19.54
C LEU A 142 9.15 -12.52 -18.70
N SER A 143 9.05 -13.79 -18.34
CA SER A 143 8.05 -14.25 -17.38
C SER A 143 8.23 -13.63 -16.01
N ARG A 144 9.45 -13.64 -15.46
CA ARG A 144 9.76 -12.97 -14.18
C ARG A 144 9.47 -11.47 -14.23
N VAL A 145 9.75 -10.82 -15.35
CA VAL A 145 9.38 -9.41 -15.57
C VAL A 145 7.87 -9.21 -15.44
N SER A 146 7.08 -10.07 -16.10
CA SER A 146 5.61 -9.99 -16.05
C SER A 146 5.06 -10.21 -14.64
N ASP A 147 5.57 -11.21 -13.91
CA ASP A 147 5.16 -11.50 -12.53
C ASP A 147 5.45 -10.30 -11.60
N VAL A 148 6.62 -9.69 -11.76
CA VAL A 148 7.02 -8.50 -10.99
C VAL A 148 6.12 -7.31 -11.31
N LEU A 149 5.82 -7.06 -12.58
CA LEU A 149 4.99 -5.93 -13.02
C LEU A 149 3.52 -6.08 -12.63
N ALA A 150 3.02 -7.33 -12.51
CA ALA A 150 1.66 -7.62 -12.09
C ALA A 150 1.48 -7.60 -10.55
N SER A 151 2.57 -7.57 -9.77
CA SER A 151 2.52 -7.76 -8.32
C SER A 151 2.08 -6.55 -7.52
N THR A 152 2.04 -5.35 -8.11
CA THR A 152 1.68 -4.09 -7.44
C THR A 152 1.32 -3.02 -8.46
N LEU A 153 0.53 -2.04 -8.05
CA LEU A 153 0.25 -0.81 -8.80
C LEU A 153 1.05 0.39 -8.28
N ASP A 154 1.85 0.20 -7.23
CA ASP A 154 2.70 1.26 -6.68
C ASP A 154 3.87 1.56 -7.61
N VAL A 155 3.88 2.77 -8.20
CA VAL A 155 4.87 3.19 -9.20
C VAL A 155 6.31 3.07 -8.67
N PRO A 156 6.69 3.62 -7.51
CA PRO A 156 8.03 3.50 -6.98
C PRO A 156 8.50 2.05 -6.84
N THR A 157 7.63 1.17 -6.32
CA THR A 157 7.93 -0.25 -6.16
C THR A 157 8.14 -0.96 -7.50
N ILE A 158 7.31 -0.66 -8.51
CA ILE A 158 7.46 -1.20 -9.87
C ILE A 158 8.83 -0.82 -10.43
N LEU A 159 9.21 0.46 -10.34
CA LEU A 159 10.44 0.98 -10.91
C LEU A 159 11.69 0.40 -10.23
N GLN A 160 11.67 0.27 -8.91
CA GLN A 160 12.74 -0.40 -8.15
C GLN A 160 12.89 -1.87 -8.54
N LYS A 161 11.78 -2.59 -8.70
CA LYS A 161 11.81 -3.99 -9.12
C LYS A 161 12.32 -4.16 -10.55
N ILE A 162 11.96 -3.27 -11.48
CA ILE A 162 12.48 -3.27 -12.86
C ILE A 162 13.99 -3.08 -12.85
N THR A 163 14.51 -2.08 -12.13
CA THR A 163 15.94 -1.83 -12.04
C THR A 163 16.70 -3.00 -11.42
N ALA A 164 16.11 -3.68 -10.42
CA ALA A 164 16.68 -4.90 -9.83
C ALA A 164 16.73 -6.10 -10.79
N LEU A 165 15.84 -6.18 -11.77
CA LEU A 165 15.89 -7.20 -12.82
C LEU A 165 16.98 -6.89 -13.86
N CYS A 166 17.27 -5.61 -14.11
CA CYS A 166 18.31 -5.20 -15.04
C CYS A 166 19.72 -5.47 -14.53
N VAL A 167 19.95 -5.27 -13.23
CA VAL A 167 21.28 -5.36 -12.61
C VAL A 167 21.34 -6.56 -11.65
N PRO A 168 22.33 -7.46 -11.75
CA PRO A 168 23.47 -7.44 -12.69
C PRO A 168 23.22 -8.17 -14.02
N THR A 169 21.98 -8.56 -14.35
CA THR A 169 21.67 -9.50 -15.44
C THR A 169 21.99 -8.94 -16.83
N LEU A 170 21.63 -7.68 -17.08
CA LEU A 170 21.78 -7.02 -18.39
C LEU A 170 22.90 -5.98 -18.39
N ALA A 171 23.14 -5.32 -17.26
CA ALA A 171 24.06 -4.20 -17.12
C ALA A 171 24.71 -4.17 -15.74
N ASP A 172 25.79 -3.39 -15.59
CA ASP A 172 26.46 -3.17 -14.32
C ASP A 172 25.72 -2.13 -13.47
N TRP A 173 25.09 -1.15 -14.13
CA TRP A 173 24.12 -0.26 -13.51
C TRP A 173 23.05 0.19 -14.51
N CYS A 174 21.93 0.66 -13.99
CA CYS A 174 20.83 1.16 -14.81
C CYS A 174 20.14 2.36 -14.16
N GLN A 175 19.46 3.12 -15.00
CA GLN A 175 18.66 4.27 -14.62
C GLN A 175 17.37 4.31 -15.42
N LEU A 176 16.29 4.63 -14.76
CA LEU A 176 14.97 4.81 -15.37
C LEU A 176 14.58 6.28 -15.24
N GLN A 177 14.16 6.89 -16.33
CA GLN A 177 13.71 8.28 -16.38
C GLN A 177 12.30 8.36 -16.97
N SER A 178 11.47 9.25 -16.44
CA SER A 178 10.14 9.54 -16.98
C SER A 178 9.85 11.03 -17.03
N PHE A 179 8.80 11.41 -17.78
CA PHE A 179 8.34 12.80 -17.82
C PHE A 179 7.51 13.11 -16.57
N SER A 180 7.88 14.20 -15.87
CA SER A 180 7.04 14.81 -14.83
C SER A 180 5.80 15.49 -15.40
N SER A 181 4.92 15.99 -14.54
CA SER A 181 3.77 16.82 -14.92
C SER A 181 4.16 18.16 -15.59
N GLU A 182 5.43 18.58 -15.43
CA GLU A 182 5.98 19.81 -16.00
C GLU A 182 6.77 19.55 -17.30
N ASP A 183 6.61 18.39 -17.94
CA ASP A 183 7.36 17.94 -19.11
C ASP A 183 8.89 17.90 -18.92
N LYS A 184 9.36 17.80 -17.67
CA LYS A 184 10.77 17.61 -17.36
C LYS A 184 11.09 16.12 -17.22
N LEU A 185 12.22 15.70 -17.78
CA LEU A 185 12.70 14.33 -17.62
C LEU A 185 13.32 14.13 -16.23
N VAL A 186 12.70 13.32 -15.41
CA VAL A 186 13.09 13.07 -14.01
C VAL A 186 13.65 11.66 -13.88
N VAL A 187 14.67 11.51 -13.05
CA VAL A 187 15.20 10.19 -12.64
C VAL A 187 14.24 9.57 -11.64
N GLU A 188 13.62 8.46 -12.01
CA GLU A 188 12.64 7.78 -11.17
C GLU A 188 13.25 6.66 -10.32
N ALA A 189 14.20 5.93 -10.89
CA ALA A 189 14.89 4.84 -10.20
C ALA A 189 16.28 4.61 -10.77
N VAL A 190 17.17 4.14 -9.91
CA VAL A 190 18.53 3.75 -10.26
C VAL A 190 18.89 2.43 -9.59
N ARG A 191 19.84 1.70 -10.18
CA ARG A 191 20.43 0.51 -9.57
C ARG A 191 21.84 0.33 -10.04
N HIS A 192 22.75 0.12 -9.10
CA HIS A 192 24.14 -0.25 -9.37
C HIS A 192 24.47 -1.59 -8.73
N ARG A 193 25.35 -2.38 -9.32
CA ARG A 193 25.77 -3.68 -8.77
C ARG A 193 26.53 -3.54 -7.44
N GLU A 194 27.24 -2.43 -7.23
CA GLU A 194 27.99 -2.11 -6.02
C GLU A 194 27.13 -1.20 -5.10
N PRO A 195 26.88 -1.61 -3.84
CA PRO A 195 25.98 -0.86 -2.94
C PRO A 195 26.42 0.59 -2.65
N GLU A 196 27.73 0.83 -2.52
CA GLU A 196 28.28 2.18 -2.27
C GLU A 196 28.01 3.14 -3.44
N LEU A 197 28.15 2.66 -4.68
CA LEU A 197 27.88 3.44 -5.88
C LEU A 197 26.38 3.59 -6.12
N ASN A 198 25.58 2.59 -5.71
CA ASN A 198 24.14 2.69 -5.74
C ASN A 198 23.63 3.88 -4.90
N SER A 199 24.13 4.02 -3.67
CA SER A 199 23.75 5.14 -2.79
C SER A 199 24.11 6.50 -3.36
N LYS A 200 25.19 6.61 -4.13
CA LYS A 200 25.55 7.84 -4.83
C LYS A 200 24.58 8.15 -5.98
N LEU A 201 24.22 7.16 -6.79
CA LEU A 201 23.24 7.34 -7.87
C LEU A 201 21.84 7.67 -7.33
N GLU A 202 21.45 7.14 -6.18
CA GLU A 202 20.16 7.44 -5.53
C GLU A 202 19.98 8.93 -5.22
N THR A 203 21.06 9.71 -5.09
CA THR A 203 20.97 11.18 -4.91
C THR A 203 20.36 11.90 -6.11
N LEU A 204 20.31 11.25 -7.28
CA LEU A 204 19.70 11.77 -8.50
C LEU A 204 18.20 11.50 -8.60
N VAL A 205 17.67 10.56 -7.80
CA VAL A 205 16.25 10.18 -7.84
C VAL A 205 15.37 11.37 -7.44
N GLY A 206 14.29 11.58 -8.17
CA GLY A 206 13.38 12.71 -8.02
C GLY A 206 13.88 14.01 -8.66
N ARG A 207 15.07 14.01 -9.29
CA ARG A 207 15.67 15.21 -9.90
C ARG A 207 15.61 15.17 -11.42
N SER A 208 15.43 16.34 -12.02
CA SER A 208 15.60 16.53 -13.47
C SER A 208 17.05 16.88 -13.76
N VAL A 209 17.81 15.88 -14.14
CA VAL A 209 19.26 15.99 -14.37
C VAL A 209 19.63 16.17 -15.84
N VAL A 210 18.68 16.02 -16.76
CA VAL A 210 18.90 16.05 -18.20
C VAL A 210 18.19 17.25 -18.82
N ALA A 211 18.95 18.09 -19.54
CA ALA A 211 18.37 19.18 -20.33
C ALA A 211 17.73 18.65 -21.63
N MET A 212 16.50 19.05 -21.90
CA MET A 212 15.73 18.66 -23.10
C MET A 212 15.99 19.55 -24.33
N GLY A 213 17.22 20.08 -24.46
CA GLY A 213 17.60 20.91 -25.59
C GLY A 213 17.73 20.16 -26.92
N ASP A 214 18.35 20.82 -27.91
CA ASP A 214 18.62 20.24 -29.27
C ASP A 214 19.73 19.18 -29.28
N ALA A 215 19.88 18.44 -28.20
CA ALA A 215 20.93 17.46 -28.07
C ALA A 215 20.89 16.40 -29.16
N SER A 216 22.05 16.16 -29.76
CA SER A 216 22.26 15.17 -30.82
C SER A 216 22.54 13.77 -30.27
N SER A 217 22.59 13.61 -28.95
CA SER A 217 22.97 12.38 -28.25
C SER A 217 22.12 12.10 -27.00
N GLY A 218 22.29 10.93 -26.41
CA GLY A 218 21.66 10.56 -25.13
C GLY A 218 20.15 10.43 -25.14
N SER A 219 19.52 10.63 -23.97
CA SER A 219 18.08 10.53 -23.77
C SER A 219 17.26 11.44 -24.69
N PRO A 220 17.58 12.73 -24.89
CA PRO A 220 16.79 13.60 -25.73
C PRO A 220 16.66 13.11 -27.17
N LEU A 221 17.72 12.50 -27.72
CA LEU A 221 17.69 11.93 -29.06
C LEU A 221 16.79 10.66 -29.13
N VAL A 222 16.92 9.76 -28.13
CA VAL A 222 16.11 8.54 -28.04
C VAL A 222 14.63 8.88 -27.89
N LEU A 223 14.30 9.87 -27.07
CA LEU A 223 12.92 10.35 -26.88
C LEU A 223 12.32 10.92 -28.18
N ARG A 224 13.08 11.71 -28.92
CA ARG A 224 12.60 12.29 -30.19
C ARG A 224 12.40 11.24 -31.29
N ARG A 225 13.32 10.27 -31.39
CA ARG A 225 13.28 9.24 -32.44
C ARG A 225 12.44 8.01 -32.09
N ALA A 226 12.09 7.85 -30.81
CA ALA A 226 11.40 6.67 -30.27
C ALA A 226 12.08 5.35 -30.68
N ARG A 227 13.43 5.34 -30.71
CA ARG A 227 14.25 4.18 -31.08
C ARG A 227 15.43 4.03 -30.11
N SER A 228 15.72 2.81 -29.79
CA SER A 228 16.87 2.44 -28.95
C SER A 228 18.19 2.84 -29.59
N ARG A 229 19.18 3.13 -28.75
CA ARG A 229 20.50 3.50 -29.19
C ARG A 229 21.59 2.89 -28.32
N VAL A 230 22.53 2.25 -28.96
CA VAL A 230 23.80 1.81 -28.37
C VAL A 230 24.80 2.95 -28.48
N LEU A 231 25.49 3.25 -27.39
CA LEU A 231 26.58 4.21 -27.30
C LEU A 231 27.85 3.46 -26.93
N ASP A 232 28.93 3.69 -27.69
CA ASP A 232 30.25 3.30 -27.25
C ASP A 232 30.71 4.17 -26.08
N HIS A 233 31.90 3.87 -25.54
CA HIS A 233 32.41 4.59 -24.39
C HIS A 233 32.53 6.11 -24.63
N GLU A 234 33.06 6.52 -25.78
CA GLU A 234 33.22 7.94 -26.10
C GLU A 234 31.90 8.69 -26.29
N ALA A 235 30.94 8.04 -26.95
CA ALA A 235 29.58 8.59 -27.10
C ALA A 235 28.85 8.65 -25.75
N THR A 236 29.10 7.71 -24.84
CA THR A 236 28.52 7.71 -23.49
C THR A 236 29.03 8.89 -22.67
N LEU A 237 30.35 9.13 -22.69
CA LEU A 237 30.96 10.30 -22.03
C LEU A 237 30.40 11.61 -22.58
N ARG A 238 30.35 11.76 -23.92
CA ARG A 238 29.78 12.94 -24.57
C ARG A 238 28.33 13.15 -24.21
N ALA A 239 27.54 12.08 -24.18
CA ALA A 239 26.13 12.19 -23.81
C ALA A 239 25.90 12.74 -22.38
N VAL A 240 26.75 12.40 -21.44
CA VAL A 240 26.71 12.96 -20.07
C VAL A 240 27.16 14.42 -20.08
N GLN A 241 28.27 14.74 -20.76
CA GLN A 241 28.79 16.12 -20.85
C GLN A 241 27.78 17.09 -21.48
N ASP A 242 27.15 16.67 -22.59
CA ASP A 242 26.25 17.53 -23.38
C ASP A 242 24.88 17.70 -22.72
N ASN A 243 24.37 16.66 -22.04
CA ASN A 243 22.98 16.64 -21.59
C ASN A 243 22.80 16.85 -20.08
N VAL A 244 23.85 16.74 -19.27
CA VAL A 244 23.79 16.95 -17.80
C VAL A 244 24.45 18.31 -17.47
N PRO A 245 23.67 19.38 -17.26
CA PRO A 245 24.21 20.72 -17.10
C PRO A 245 24.95 20.91 -15.75
N ASP A 246 24.48 20.29 -14.69
CA ASP A 246 25.07 20.42 -13.35
C ASP A 246 26.39 19.60 -13.25
N ALA A 247 27.47 20.27 -12.84
CA ALA A 247 28.76 19.63 -12.66
C ALA A 247 28.78 18.58 -11.54
N ALA A 248 28.02 18.81 -10.46
CA ALA A 248 27.93 17.85 -9.36
C ALA A 248 27.23 16.56 -9.82
N ASP A 249 26.17 16.67 -10.62
CA ASP A 249 25.47 15.51 -11.18
C ASP A 249 26.38 14.75 -12.17
N ARG A 250 27.17 15.45 -12.98
CA ARG A 250 28.18 14.79 -13.85
C ARG A 250 29.17 13.95 -13.05
N VAL A 251 29.69 14.49 -11.95
CA VAL A 251 30.60 13.76 -11.05
C VAL A 251 29.96 12.48 -10.50
N VAL A 252 28.66 12.49 -10.20
CA VAL A 252 27.95 11.29 -9.76
C VAL A 252 27.96 10.21 -10.84
N TYR A 253 27.65 10.56 -12.09
CA TYR A 253 27.71 9.62 -13.22
C TYR A 253 29.13 9.10 -13.50
N GLU A 254 30.13 9.97 -13.48
CA GLU A 254 31.54 9.59 -13.66
C GLU A 254 31.98 8.64 -12.55
N THR A 255 31.58 8.91 -11.30
CA THR A 255 31.93 8.04 -10.16
C THR A 255 31.27 6.68 -10.27
N ALA A 256 30.00 6.61 -10.76
CA ALA A 256 29.31 5.34 -11.00
C ALA A 256 29.95 4.53 -12.14
N GLY A 257 30.73 5.17 -12.99
CA GLY A 257 31.44 4.56 -14.12
C GLY A 257 30.64 4.59 -15.42
N LEU A 258 31.31 5.03 -16.47
CA LEU A 258 30.76 5.21 -17.80
C LEU A 258 31.58 4.40 -18.83
N GLY A 259 31.14 3.17 -19.12
CA GLY A 259 31.67 2.36 -20.20
C GLY A 259 30.81 2.50 -21.46
N THR A 260 30.16 1.43 -21.91
CA THR A 260 29.19 1.46 -23.01
C THR A 260 27.77 1.53 -22.49
N ALA A 261 26.85 2.21 -23.22
CA ALA A 261 25.48 2.35 -22.80
C ALA A 261 24.47 1.89 -23.87
N LEU A 262 23.34 1.36 -23.41
CA LEU A 262 22.16 1.12 -24.21
C LEU A 262 21.02 1.96 -23.62
N ILE A 263 20.46 2.87 -24.42
CA ILE A 263 19.32 3.71 -24.05
C ILE A 263 18.11 3.23 -24.82
N VAL A 264 17.07 2.82 -24.11
CA VAL A 264 15.82 2.27 -24.67
C VAL A 264 14.65 3.18 -24.32
N PRO A 265 13.78 3.57 -25.29
CA PRO A 265 12.62 4.36 -24.99
C PRO A 265 11.54 3.52 -24.30
N LEU A 266 10.86 4.10 -23.32
CA LEU A 266 9.67 3.57 -22.69
C LEU A 266 8.45 4.00 -23.49
N ILE A 267 7.88 3.10 -24.28
CA ILE A 267 6.75 3.41 -25.17
C ILE A 267 5.49 2.70 -24.68
N ALA A 268 4.46 3.48 -24.33
CA ALA A 268 3.13 2.99 -24.01
C ALA A 268 2.08 3.70 -24.86
N ARG A 269 1.13 2.94 -25.42
CA ARG A 269 0.03 3.46 -26.24
C ARG A 269 0.48 4.44 -27.33
N GLY A 270 1.62 4.13 -27.98
CA GLY A 270 2.20 4.95 -29.05
C GLY A 270 2.88 6.25 -28.60
N ARG A 271 3.00 6.50 -27.29
CA ARG A 271 3.67 7.67 -26.73
C ARG A 271 4.92 7.27 -25.96
N VAL A 272 5.98 8.05 -26.11
CA VAL A 272 7.20 7.88 -25.33
C VAL A 272 6.96 8.48 -23.95
N ARG A 273 7.16 7.65 -22.91
CA ARG A 273 6.93 8.01 -21.50
C ARG A 273 8.23 8.29 -20.73
N GLY A 274 9.35 7.89 -21.30
CA GLY A 274 10.66 8.04 -20.66
C GLY A 274 11.74 7.19 -21.34
N THR A 275 12.80 6.91 -20.62
CA THR A 275 13.94 6.09 -21.08
C THR A 275 14.44 5.16 -20.01
N LEU A 276 14.90 3.97 -20.43
CA LEU A 276 15.68 3.04 -19.62
C LEU A 276 17.13 3.09 -20.12
N HIS A 277 18.06 3.38 -19.22
CA HIS A 277 19.49 3.35 -19.47
C HIS A 277 20.08 2.11 -18.84
N LEU A 278 20.86 1.39 -19.62
CA LEU A 278 21.64 0.23 -19.19
C LEU A 278 23.11 0.55 -19.50
N VAL A 279 23.99 0.47 -18.51
CA VAL A 279 25.38 0.84 -18.65
C VAL A 279 26.27 -0.32 -18.21
N LYS A 280 27.26 -0.65 -19.04
CA LYS A 280 28.36 -1.56 -18.72
C LYS A 280 29.60 -0.75 -18.44
N LEU A 281 30.34 -1.14 -17.41
CA LEU A 281 31.52 -0.40 -16.97
C LEU A 281 32.74 -0.63 -17.87
N ASP A 282 32.85 -1.82 -18.48
CA ASP A 282 33.96 -2.14 -19.39
C ASP A 282 33.78 -1.42 -20.75
N PRO A 283 34.67 -0.49 -21.12
CA PRO A 283 34.61 0.26 -22.39
C PRO A 283 34.64 -0.61 -23.66
N SER A 284 35.18 -1.83 -23.55
CA SER A 284 35.23 -2.80 -24.66
C SER A 284 33.99 -3.66 -24.81
N SER A 285 33.04 -3.55 -23.87
CA SER A 285 31.82 -4.34 -23.87
C SER A 285 30.93 -4.02 -25.07
N SER A 286 30.39 -5.07 -25.69
CA SER A 286 29.40 -4.95 -26.75
C SER A 286 27.98 -5.19 -26.25
N TRP A 287 27.01 -4.75 -27.04
CA TRP A 287 25.61 -4.99 -26.84
C TRP A 287 25.09 -5.94 -27.93
N PRO A 288 25.09 -7.26 -27.70
CA PRO A 288 24.51 -8.22 -28.63
C PRO A 288 23.06 -7.88 -28.96
N GLU A 289 22.65 -8.10 -30.21
CA GLU A 289 21.28 -7.85 -30.67
C GLU A 289 20.22 -8.51 -29.76
N THR A 290 20.51 -9.75 -29.30
CA THR A 290 19.64 -10.46 -28.36
C THR A 290 19.47 -9.74 -27.01
N THR A 291 20.48 -9.01 -26.53
CA THR A 291 20.42 -8.21 -25.30
C THR A 291 19.61 -6.94 -25.53
N VAL A 292 19.77 -6.31 -26.71
CA VAL A 292 18.96 -5.16 -27.12
C VAL A 292 17.49 -5.54 -27.20
N ASP A 293 17.15 -6.66 -27.85
CA ASP A 293 15.77 -7.16 -27.95
C ASP A 293 15.13 -7.42 -26.59
N ILE A 294 15.91 -8.02 -25.67
CA ILE A 294 15.44 -8.25 -24.28
C ILE A 294 15.19 -6.92 -23.55
N ALA A 295 16.08 -5.96 -23.72
CA ALA A 295 15.95 -4.64 -23.09
C ALA A 295 14.75 -3.86 -23.67
N GLU A 296 14.52 -3.93 -24.99
CA GLU A 296 13.37 -3.31 -25.63
C GLU A 296 12.04 -3.92 -25.19
N GLU A 297 11.98 -5.25 -25.09
CA GLU A 297 10.77 -5.93 -24.62
C GLU A 297 10.52 -5.65 -23.13
N LEU A 298 11.56 -5.61 -22.30
CA LEU A 298 11.46 -5.17 -20.89
C LEU A 298 10.94 -3.73 -20.81
N ALA A 299 11.54 -2.81 -21.57
CA ALA A 299 11.15 -1.40 -21.58
C ALA A 299 9.69 -1.21 -22.05
N ARG A 300 9.25 -1.98 -23.05
CA ARG A 300 7.86 -1.96 -23.53
C ARG A 300 6.87 -2.42 -22.44
N ARG A 301 7.16 -3.53 -21.73
CA ARG A 301 6.32 -4.02 -20.62
C ARG A 301 6.35 -3.05 -19.44
N ALA A 302 7.52 -2.55 -19.09
CA ALA A 302 7.69 -1.56 -18.04
C ALA A 302 6.91 -0.27 -18.34
N ALA A 303 6.96 0.22 -19.59
CA ALA A 303 6.23 1.40 -20.00
C ALA A 303 4.70 1.26 -19.86
N VAL A 304 4.15 0.08 -20.21
CA VAL A 304 2.72 -0.20 -20.07
C VAL A 304 2.32 -0.25 -18.60
N ALA A 305 3.10 -0.94 -17.76
CA ALA A 305 2.83 -1.02 -16.32
C ALA A 305 2.90 0.36 -15.65
N PHE A 306 3.92 1.14 -15.98
CA PHE A 306 4.10 2.51 -15.51
C PHE A 306 2.95 3.44 -15.95
N ASP A 307 2.55 3.38 -17.24
CA ASP A 307 1.45 4.20 -17.77
C ASP A 307 0.11 3.85 -17.10
N ASN A 308 -0.15 2.56 -16.89
CA ASN A 308 -1.36 2.10 -16.18
C ASN A 308 -1.37 2.59 -14.73
N SER A 309 -0.27 2.45 -14.02
CA SER A 309 -0.14 2.90 -12.64
C SER A 309 -0.32 4.41 -12.50
N ARG A 310 0.27 5.20 -13.41
CA ARG A 310 0.12 6.67 -13.43
C ARG A 310 -1.31 7.12 -13.74
N LEU A 311 -1.99 6.43 -14.66
CA LEU A 311 -3.40 6.69 -14.95
C LEU A 311 -4.28 6.39 -13.74
N TYR A 312 -4.00 5.27 -13.06
CA TYR A 312 -4.66 4.90 -11.83
C TYR A 312 -4.48 5.97 -10.73
N GLU A 313 -3.25 6.43 -10.49
CA GLU A 313 -2.98 7.50 -9.53
C GLU A 313 -3.65 8.83 -9.90
N GLN A 314 -3.73 9.14 -11.19
CA GLN A 314 -4.41 10.35 -11.66
C GLN A 314 -5.91 10.26 -11.44
N GLU A 315 -6.53 9.13 -11.77
CA GLU A 315 -7.93 8.85 -11.52
C GLU A 315 -8.24 8.94 -10.02
N HIS A 316 -7.42 8.31 -9.19
CA HIS A 316 -7.55 8.37 -7.73
C HIS A 316 -7.44 9.80 -7.17
N ARG A 317 -6.50 10.60 -7.67
CA ARG A 317 -6.37 12.00 -7.25
C ARG A 317 -7.59 12.85 -7.62
N VAL A 318 -8.11 12.66 -8.84
CA VAL A 318 -9.33 13.36 -9.29
C VAL A 318 -10.52 12.92 -8.45
N ALA A 319 -10.69 11.62 -8.25
CA ALA A 319 -11.73 11.04 -7.42
C ALA A 319 -11.72 11.59 -6.00
N SER A 320 -10.55 11.56 -5.32
CA SER A 320 -10.38 12.08 -3.96
C SER A 320 -10.58 13.61 -3.86
N ALA A 321 -10.23 14.35 -4.91
CA ALA A 321 -10.47 15.80 -4.95
C ALA A 321 -11.95 16.13 -5.09
N LEU A 322 -12.68 15.41 -5.95
CA LEU A 322 -14.14 15.54 -6.10
C LEU A 322 -14.86 15.20 -4.82
N GLN A 323 -14.53 14.08 -4.18
CA GLN A 323 -15.12 13.66 -2.92
C GLN A 323 -14.94 14.69 -1.80
N ARG A 324 -13.70 15.22 -1.63
CA ARG A 324 -13.46 16.30 -0.66
C ARG A 324 -14.25 17.57 -0.97
N ALA A 325 -14.45 17.89 -2.24
CA ALA A 325 -15.24 19.07 -2.64
C ALA A 325 -16.75 18.88 -2.39
N MET A 326 -17.23 17.64 -2.34
CA MET A 326 -18.62 17.31 -2.05
C MET A 326 -18.93 17.25 -0.56
N LEU A 327 -17.93 17.11 0.33
CA LEU A 327 -18.11 17.11 1.78
C LEU A 327 -18.03 18.54 2.35
N PRO A 328 -18.62 18.82 3.54
CA PRO A 328 -18.53 20.12 4.17
C PRO A 328 -17.10 20.51 4.48
N ALA A 329 -16.64 21.65 3.98
CA ALA A 329 -15.30 22.15 4.27
C ALA A 329 -15.11 22.52 5.77
N HIS A 330 -16.19 22.98 6.41
CA HIS A 330 -16.21 23.33 7.82
C HIS A 330 -17.58 23.00 8.43
N LEU A 331 -17.55 22.55 9.68
CA LEU A 331 -18.77 22.42 10.48
C LEU A 331 -19.14 23.79 11.10
N PRO A 332 -20.43 24.03 11.38
CA PRO A 332 -20.85 25.28 12.00
C PRO A 332 -20.28 25.41 13.41
N ALA A 333 -19.84 26.61 13.78
CA ALA A 333 -19.50 26.91 15.15
C ALA A 333 -20.77 27.20 15.95
N HIS A 334 -20.89 26.61 17.14
CA HIS A 334 -21.99 26.86 18.05
C HIS A 334 -21.48 26.92 19.49
N GLU A 335 -21.99 27.88 20.31
CA GLU A 335 -21.49 28.07 21.67
C GLU A 335 -21.74 26.88 22.59
N GLN A 336 -22.86 26.20 22.39
CA GLN A 336 -23.34 25.11 23.25
C GLN A 336 -23.19 23.72 22.63
N VAL A 337 -22.59 23.57 21.42
CA VAL A 337 -22.34 22.28 20.80
C VAL A 337 -20.94 22.25 20.20
N GLU A 338 -20.13 21.33 20.68
CA GLU A 338 -18.81 21.04 20.12
C GLU A 338 -18.94 19.93 19.08
N LEU A 339 -18.74 20.28 17.81
CA LEU A 339 -18.77 19.35 16.68
C LEU A 339 -17.36 18.92 16.31
N SER A 340 -17.16 17.64 16.05
CA SER A 340 -15.94 17.07 15.45
C SER A 340 -16.33 16.00 14.46
N TYR A 341 -15.52 15.83 13.40
CA TYR A 341 -15.74 14.82 12.38
C TYR A 341 -14.44 14.11 12.02
N ALA A 342 -14.53 12.92 11.52
CA ALA A 342 -13.45 12.24 10.82
C ALA A 342 -14.01 11.56 9.57
N TYR A 343 -13.22 11.59 8.53
CA TYR A 343 -13.50 10.94 7.27
C TYR A 343 -12.25 10.22 6.78
N GLN A 344 -12.38 8.93 6.49
CA GLN A 344 -11.28 8.12 5.98
C GLN A 344 -11.77 7.28 4.80
N PRO A 345 -11.28 7.56 3.57
CA PRO A 345 -11.62 6.76 2.40
C PRO A 345 -10.96 5.38 2.47
N ALA A 346 -11.57 4.38 1.85
CA ALA A 346 -11.04 3.02 1.76
C ALA A 346 -9.70 2.98 0.99
N GLU A 347 -8.70 2.29 1.54
CA GLU A 347 -7.34 2.24 0.95
C GLU A 347 -7.25 1.37 -0.32
N ARG A 348 -8.16 0.40 -0.50
CA ARG A 348 -8.02 -0.64 -1.52
C ARG A 348 -8.63 -0.35 -2.88
N GLU A 349 -9.48 0.64 -3.00
CA GLU A 349 -10.13 0.99 -4.27
C GLU A 349 -9.97 2.47 -4.57
N SER A 350 -9.43 2.80 -5.73
CA SER A 350 -9.27 4.17 -6.27
C SER A 350 -10.60 4.84 -6.59
N ARG A 351 -11.65 4.52 -5.87
CA ARG A 351 -13.01 4.92 -6.20
C ARG A 351 -13.50 5.94 -5.20
N VAL A 352 -14.29 6.89 -5.68
CA VAL A 352 -14.98 7.86 -4.83
C VAL A 352 -15.94 7.11 -3.93
N GLY A 353 -15.90 7.34 -2.62
CA GLY A 353 -16.78 6.70 -1.67
C GLY A 353 -18.20 7.29 -1.68
N GLY A 354 -19.15 6.51 -1.16
CA GLY A 354 -20.55 6.88 -0.98
C GLY A 354 -20.86 7.56 0.34
N ASP A 355 -19.92 7.56 1.27
CA ASP A 355 -20.11 8.05 2.65
C ASP A 355 -20.11 9.57 2.75
N TRP A 356 -20.96 10.10 3.63
CA TRP A 356 -20.93 11.52 3.99
C TRP A 356 -21.19 11.75 5.46
N TYR A 357 -20.75 12.92 5.90
CA TYR A 357 -21.20 13.58 7.14
C TYR A 357 -21.68 15.00 6.80
N ASP A 358 -22.63 15.55 7.55
CA ASP A 358 -23.04 16.93 7.43
C ASP A 358 -23.53 17.48 8.77
N ALA A 359 -23.25 18.76 9.03
CA ALA A 359 -23.84 19.51 10.12
C ALA A 359 -24.01 20.99 9.70
N PHE A 360 -25.16 21.57 10.01
CA PHE A 360 -25.47 22.96 9.68
C PHE A 360 -26.52 23.55 10.60
N LEU A 361 -26.54 24.88 10.68
CA LEU A 361 -27.57 25.61 11.45
C LEU A 361 -28.87 25.67 10.64
N VAL A 362 -29.98 25.39 11.28
CA VAL A 362 -31.34 25.68 10.77
C VAL A 362 -31.83 27.03 11.27
N SER A 363 -32.92 27.54 10.68
CA SER A 363 -33.36 28.95 10.80
C SER A 363 -33.59 29.45 12.21
N ASP A 364 -33.79 28.58 13.19
CA ASP A 364 -34.08 28.89 14.59
C ASP A 364 -32.89 28.62 15.54
N GLY A 365 -31.67 28.48 14.99
CA GLY A 365 -30.46 28.26 15.75
C GLY A 365 -30.21 26.81 16.17
N ARG A 366 -31.11 25.87 15.86
CA ARG A 366 -30.88 24.44 16.06
C ARG A 366 -29.85 23.91 15.08
N ILE A 367 -29.22 22.79 15.40
CA ILE A 367 -28.21 22.16 14.57
C ILE A 367 -28.78 20.91 13.93
N ALA A 368 -28.85 20.88 12.61
CA ALA A 368 -29.10 19.65 11.86
C ALA A 368 -27.81 18.87 11.68
N VAL A 369 -27.87 17.53 11.81
CA VAL A 369 -26.75 16.60 11.62
C VAL A 369 -27.19 15.43 10.77
N SER A 370 -26.32 14.95 9.90
CA SER A 370 -26.55 13.72 9.13
C SER A 370 -25.26 12.96 8.85
N VAL A 371 -25.39 11.65 8.78
CA VAL A 371 -24.39 10.71 8.28
C VAL A 371 -25.11 9.70 7.42
N GLY A 372 -24.51 9.24 6.36
CA GLY A 372 -25.09 8.20 5.52
C GLY A 372 -24.08 7.60 4.57
N ASP A 373 -24.52 6.55 3.89
CA ASP A 373 -23.73 5.77 2.96
C ASP A 373 -24.58 5.38 1.75
N VAL A 374 -23.98 5.43 0.56
CA VAL A 374 -24.57 5.03 -0.72
C VAL A 374 -24.03 3.67 -1.11
N GLY A 375 -24.90 2.70 -1.26
CA GLY A 375 -24.52 1.36 -1.73
C GLY A 375 -23.86 1.42 -3.10
N GLY A 376 -22.60 0.95 -3.16
CA GLY A 376 -21.75 1.04 -4.34
C GLY A 376 -20.60 2.03 -4.19
N HIS A 377 -19.87 2.29 -5.28
CA HIS A 377 -18.67 3.12 -5.25
C HIS A 377 -18.46 3.83 -6.59
N GLY A 378 -17.64 4.84 -6.62
CA GLY A 378 -17.30 5.58 -7.83
C GLY A 378 -18.07 6.89 -7.99
N VAL A 379 -17.96 7.49 -9.15
CA VAL A 379 -18.55 8.81 -9.43
C VAL A 379 -20.07 8.81 -9.26
N GLU A 380 -20.73 7.73 -9.67
CA GLU A 380 -22.20 7.58 -9.57
C GLU A 380 -22.66 7.57 -8.10
N ALA A 381 -21.99 6.82 -7.23
CA ALA A 381 -22.26 6.83 -5.80
C ALA A 381 -22.05 8.22 -5.18
N ALA A 382 -20.96 8.91 -5.56
CA ALA A 382 -20.71 10.28 -5.08
C ALA A 382 -21.74 11.30 -5.54
N VAL A 383 -22.26 11.18 -6.76
CA VAL A 383 -23.35 12.03 -7.26
C VAL A 383 -24.61 11.78 -6.44
N ALA A 384 -25.00 10.51 -6.25
CA ALA A 384 -26.17 10.14 -5.44
C ALA A 384 -26.03 10.58 -3.97
N MET A 385 -24.84 10.44 -3.37
CA MET A 385 -24.50 10.94 -2.05
C MET A 385 -24.74 12.44 -1.95
N ASN A 386 -24.22 13.20 -2.92
CA ASN A 386 -24.39 14.66 -2.94
C ASN A 386 -25.85 15.09 -3.12
N GLU A 387 -26.61 14.40 -3.97
CA GLU A 387 -28.06 14.62 -4.13
C GLU A 387 -28.81 14.35 -2.83
N ALA A 388 -28.57 13.20 -2.19
CA ALA A 388 -29.21 12.85 -0.92
C ALA A 388 -28.91 13.88 0.16
N ARG A 389 -27.62 14.23 0.35
CA ARG A 389 -27.17 15.21 1.33
C ARG A 389 -27.80 16.60 1.10
N HIS A 390 -27.89 17.07 -0.14
CA HIS A 390 -28.53 18.34 -0.46
C HIS A 390 -30.03 18.31 -0.26
N ALA A 391 -30.70 17.21 -0.64
CA ALA A 391 -32.13 17.04 -0.41
C ALA A 391 -32.47 17.07 1.10
N LEU A 392 -31.64 16.40 1.93
CA LEU A 392 -31.76 16.45 3.39
C LEU A 392 -31.59 17.88 3.92
N ARG A 393 -30.55 18.58 3.46
CA ARG A 393 -30.24 19.94 3.89
C ARG A 393 -31.35 20.93 3.54
N LEU A 394 -31.81 20.94 2.30
CA LEU A 394 -32.89 21.84 1.85
C LEU A 394 -34.17 21.58 2.60
N SER A 395 -34.55 20.31 2.77
CA SER A 395 -35.77 19.92 3.50
C SER A 395 -35.71 20.35 4.98
N ALA A 396 -34.56 20.25 5.61
CA ALA A 396 -34.38 20.70 6.99
C ALA A 396 -34.47 22.23 7.13
N LEU A 397 -33.94 22.99 6.15
CA LEU A 397 -34.06 24.45 6.12
C LEU A 397 -35.50 24.93 5.93
N GLU A 398 -36.36 24.11 5.30
CA GLU A 398 -37.83 24.34 5.24
C GLU A 398 -38.56 24.07 6.58
N GLY A 399 -37.83 23.59 7.62
CA GLY A 399 -38.37 23.34 8.94
C GLY A 399 -39.09 21.97 9.10
N LEU A 400 -38.86 21.04 8.17
CA LEU A 400 -39.43 19.69 8.25
C LEU A 400 -38.83 18.90 9.43
N THR A 401 -39.62 18.00 9.99
CA THR A 401 -39.13 17.06 11.02
C THR A 401 -38.19 16.03 10.41
N PRO A 402 -37.33 15.38 11.20
CA PRO A 402 -36.35 14.41 10.65
C PRO A 402 -36.99 13.31 9.77
N ALA A 403 -38.12 12.76 10.19
CA ALA A 403 -38.85 11.77 9.40
C ALA A 403 -39.44 12.34 8.08
N GLN A 404 -39.89 13.60 8.09
CA GLN A 404 -40.35 14.28 6.87
C GLN A 404 -39.17 14.62 5.94
N THR A 405 -38.03 15.00 6.51
CA THR A 405 -36.78 15.27 5.77
C THR A 405 -36.34 14.04 5.01
N LEU A 406 -36.27 12.87 5.67
CA LEU A 406 -35.93 11.61 5.00
C LEU A 406 -36.96 11.23 3.91
N ARG A 407 -38.28 11.42 4.16
CA ARG A 407 -39.30 11.17 3.12
C ARG A 407 -39.12 12.08 1.90
N ARG A 408 -38.82 13.36 2.13
CA ARG A 408 -38.60 14.31 1.03
C ARG A 408 -37.34 13.97 0.23
N ALA A 409 -36.27 13.59 0.92
CA ALA A 409 -35.03 13.12 0.25
C ALA A 409 -35.31 11.84 -0.55
N ASN A 410 -36.05 10.88 0.01
CA ASN A 410 -36.44 9.66 -0.71
C ASN A 410 -37.25 9.99 -1.98
N ALA A 411 -38.22 10.88 -1.88
CA ALA A 411 -39.03 11.28 -3.02
C ALA A 411 -38.21 11.97 -4.12
N ALA A 412 -37.16 12.73 -3.76
CA ALA A 412 -36.25 13.33 -4.73
C ALA A 412 -35.40 12.28 -5.45
N LEU A 413 -34.88 11.31 -4.71
CA LEU A 413 -34.06 10.22 -5.28
C LEU A 413 -34.89 9.31 -6.20
N MET A 414 -36.17 9.09 -5.88
CA MET A 414 -37.10 8.28 -6.70
C MET A 414 -37.50 8.95 -8.03
N LEU A 415 -37.05 10.17 -8.31
CA LEU A 415 -37.26 10.81 -9.63
C LEU A 415 -36.22 10.36 -10.68
N ASN A 416 -35.15 9.75 -10.27
CA ASN A 416 -34.14 9.23 -11.16
C ASN A 416 -34.53 7.83 -11.66
N ASP A 417 -34.13 7.46 -12.89
CA ASP A 417 -34.41 6.13 -13.47
C ASP A 417 -33.61 5.02 -12.73
N GLU A 418 -32.43 5.33 -12.22
CA GLU A 418 -31.63 4.46 -11.37
C GLU A 418 -31.78 4.88 -9.91
N HIS A 419 -32.26 3.96 -9.07
CA HIS A 419 -32.50 4.23 -7.65
C HIS A 419 -31.34 3.67 -6.80
N PRO A 420 -30.33 4.48 -6.41
CA PRO A 420 -29.30 4.01 -5.52
C PRO A 420 -29.90 3.69 -4.14
N ILE A 421 -29.46 2.60 -3.55
CA ILE A 421 -29.80 2.26 -2.16
C ILE A 421 -28.93 3.11 -1.26
N ILE A 422 -29.56 3.93 -0.41
CA ILE A 422 -28.84 4.86 0.46
C ILE A 422 -29.28 4.65 1.90
N THR A 423 -28.33 4.40 2.78
CA THR A 423 -28.59 4.41 4.22
C THR A 423 -28.28 5.79 4.79
N ALA A 424 -29.13 6.29 5.67
CA ALA A 424 -28.93 7.60 6.28
C ALA A 424 -29.53 7.71 7.68
N VAL A 425 -28.86 8.46 8.53
CA VAL A 425 -29.42 9.03 9.74
C VAL A 425 -29.47 10.54 9.62
N PHE A 426 -30.61 11.12 9.91
CA PHE A 426 -30.82 12.56 9.95
C PHE A 426 -31.42 12.97 11.29
N GLY A 427 -30.88 14.02 11.93
CA GLY A 427 -31.40 14.49 13.19
C GLY A 427 -31.17 15.99 13.40
N VAL A 428 -31.90 16.53 14.40
CA VAL A 428 -31.83 17.94 14.80
C VAL A 428 -31.60 18.03 16.30
N ILE A 429 -30.52 18.69 16.67
CA ILE A 429 -30.15 19.01 18.05
C ILE A 429 -30.84 20.33 18.43
N ASP A 430 -31.76 20.29 19.37
CA ASP A 430 -32.42 21.45 19.98
C ASP A 430 -31.76 21.70 21.35
N VAL A 431 -30.79 22.56 21.37
CA VAL A 431 -30.00 22.81 22.59
C VAL A 431 -30.84 23.51 23.64
N ALA A 432 -31.76 24.43 23.24
CA ALA A 432 -32.63 25.15 24.16
C ALA A 432 -33.59 24.21 24.93
N ARG A 433 -33.94 23.08 24.32
CA ARG A 433 -34.79 22.05 24.93
C ARG A 433 -34.02 20.83 25.40
N SER A 434 -32.72 20.82 25.27
CA SER A 434 -31.83 19.66 25.60
C SER A 434 -32.29 18.37 24.92
N ARG A 435 -32.66 18.40 23.63
CA ARG A 435 -33.24 17.26 22.91
C ARG A 435 -32.59 17.03 21.58
N PHE A 436 -32.44 15.74 21.24
CA PHE A 436 -32.11 15.27 19.91
C PHE A 436 -33.28 14.53 19.31
N ARG A 437 -33.81 15.08 18.21
CA ARG A 437 -34.85 14.44 17.39
C ARG A 437 -34.19 13.87 16.15
N TYR A 438 -34.44 12.62 15.84
CA TYR A 438 -33.80 11.96 14.69
C TYR A 438 -34.69 10.90 14.07
N SER A 439 -34.31 10.45 12.89
CA SER A 439 -34.89 9.33 12.17
C SER A 439 -33.79 8.61 11.38
N CYS A 440 -33.89 7.30 11.22
CA CYS A 440 -32.97 6.47 10.46
C CYS A 440 -33.67 5.90 9.23
N ALA A 441 -32.90 5.76 8.16
CA ALA A 441 -33.28 5.10 6.91
C ALA A 441 -32.32 3.94 6.66
N GLY A 442 -32.50 2.81 7.34
CA GLY A 442 -31.66 1.61 7.20
C GLY A 442 -30.22 1.76 7.70
N HIS A 443 -29.89 2.86 8.35
CA HIS A 443 -28.53 3.21 8.78
C HIS A 443 -28.23 2.68 10.18
N PRO A 444 -26.94 2.40 10.53
CA PRO A 444 -26.53 2.08 11.88
C PRO A 444 -27.08 3.08 12.90
N PRO A 445 -27.56 2.60 14.08
CA PRO A 445 -28.15 3.48 15.07
C PRO A 445 -27.13 4.46 15.65
N PRO A 446 -27.50 5.74 15.88
CA PRO A 446 -26.65 6.66 16.61
C PRO A 446 -26.30 6.15 18.00
N ALA A 447 -25.17 6.58 18.54
CA ALA A 447 -24.81 6.27 19.92
C ALA A 447 -24.67 7.54 20.76
N ILE A 448 -24.93 7.44 22.05
CA ILE A 448 -24.67 8.51 23.01
C ILE A 448 -23.79 8.03 24.16
N ALA A 449 -22.90 8.92 24.60
CA ALA A 449 -22.08 8.73 25.78
C ALA A 449 -22.33 9.91 26.74
N PRO A 450 -23.04 9.72 27.84
CA PRO A 450 -23.16 10.72 28.88
C PRO A 450 -21.81 10.93 29.57
N LEU A 451 -21.63 12.05 30.26
CA LEU A 451 -20.39 12.33 31.02
C LEU A 451 -20.15 11.23 32.05
N LEU A 452 -21.21 10.74 32.67
CA LEU A 452 -21.21 9.62 33.62
C LEU A 452 -22.03 8.49 33.04
N GLY A 453 -21.48 7.27 33.11
CA GLY A 453 -22.14 6.06 32.65
C GLY A 453 -21.51 5.47 31.40
N ARG A 454 -22.11 4.43 30.89
CA ARG A 454 -21.64 3.76 29.66
C ARG A 454 -22.32 4.34 28.43
N ALA A 455 -21.57 4.40 27.36
CA ALA A 455 -22.14 4.69 26.06
C ALA A 455 -23.18 3.60 25.68
N ARG A 456 -24.19 4.02 24.94
CA ARG A 456 -25.25 3.14 24.47
C ARG A 456 -25.76 3.55 23.10
N TYR A 457 -26.22 2.59 22.34
CA TYR A 457 -26.92 2.85 21.10
C TYR A 457 -28.32 3.41 21.36
N LEU A 458 -28.75 4.28 20.47
CA LEU A 458 -30.10 4.75 20.37
C LEU A 458 -30.93 3.77 19.52
N ARG A 459 -32.21 4.03 19.35
CA ARG A 459 -33.08 3.21 18.47
C ARG A 459 -32.74 3.51 17.01
N GLY A 460 -32.49 2.48 16.23
CA GLY A 460 -32.40 2.55 14.78
C GLY A 460 -33.71 2.20 14.10
N GLY A 461 -33.66 1.87 12.82
CA GLY A 461 -34.77 1.34 12.04
C GLY A 461 -35.04 2.08 10.75
N GLY A 462 -36.18 1.82 10.13
CA GLY A 462 -36.53 2.30 8.79
C GLY A 462 -35.88 1.45 7.68
N ILE A 463 -36.35 1.63 6.47
CA ILE A 463 -35.78 1.04 5.27
C ILE A 463 -34.84 2.06 4.61
N PRO A 464 -33.80 1.64 3.84
CA PRO A 464 -32.97 2.57 3.10
C PRO A 464 -33.76 3.47 2.15
N LEU A 465 -33.22 4.64 1.84
CA LEU A 465 -33.78 5.50 0.77
C LEU A 465 -33.54 4.82 -0.59
N GLY A 466 -34.43 5.12 -1.55
CA GLY A 466 -34.38 4.55 -2.89
C GLY A 466 -35.02 3.16 -3.04
N VAL A 467 -35.52 2.56 -1.96
CA VAL A 467 -36.08 1.19 -1.98
C VAL A 467 -37.61 1.19 -2.13
N ASP A 468 -38.33 2.11 -1.51
CA ASP A 468 -39.78 2.20 -1.53
C ASP A 468 -40.23 3.63 -1.90
N VAL A 469 -41.30 3.73 -2.65
CA VAL A 469 -41.88 5.02 -3.08
C VAL A 469 -42.49 5.81 -1.91
N ALA A 470 -43.04 5.12 -0.90
CA ALA A 470 -43.72 5.73 0.24
C ALA A 470 -43.28 5.16 1.61
N PRO A 471 -41.98 5.25 1.94
CA PRO A 471 -41.43 4.64 3.14
C PRO A 471 -41.93 5.32 4.41
N ALA A 472 -42.09 4.53 5.48
CA ALA A 472 -42.30 5.03 6.82
C ALA A 472 -40.98 5.11 7.57
N PHE A 473 -40.58 6.31 7.98
CA PHE A 473 -39.40 6.51 8.82
C PHE A 473 -39.82 6.76 10.27
N PRO A 474 -39.36 5.92 11.23
CA PRO A 474 -39.65 6.11 12.64
C PRO A 474 -39.09 7.42 13.17
N ALA A 475 -39.86 8.20 13.88
CA ALA A 475 -39.40 9.40 14.56
C ALA A 475 -38.98 9.05 15.99
N HIS A 476 -37.77 9.45 16.38
CA HIS A 476 -37.22 9.24 17.71
C HIS A 476 -36.86 10.57 18.36
N GLU A 477 -36.94 10.60 19.67
CA GLU A 477 -36.50 11.73 20.49
C GLU A 477 -35.73 11.20 21.71
N VAL A 478 -34.65 11.85 22.05
CA VAL A 478 -33.82 11.54 23.25
C VAL A 478 -33.44 12.85 23.92
N GLU A 479 -33.45 12.86 25.24
CA GLU A 479 -32.92 13.96 26.04
C GLU A 479 -31.40 13.91 26.06
N LEU A 480 -30.74 15.06 25.89
CA LEU A 480 -29.29 15.24 25.91
C LEU A 480 -28.89 16.01 27.16
N GLU A 481 -28.41 15.29 28.16
CA GLU A 481 -27.82 15.91 29.34
C GLU A 481 -26.56 16.73 28.98
N PRO A 482 -26.24 17.77 29.78
CA PRO A 482 -24.97 18.48 29.61
C PRO A 482 -23.77 17.55 29.59
N PHE A 483 -22.83 17.85 28.69
CA PHE A 483 -21.60 17.07 28.42
C PHE A 483 -21.82 15.69 27.81
N THR A 484 -23.05 15.35 27.38
CA THR A 484 -23.29 14.14 26.58
C THR A 484 -22.69 14.30 25.19
N THR A 485 -22.01 13.28 24.72
CA THR A 485 -21.51 13.20 23.34
C THR A 485 -22.43 12.29 22.53
N LEU A 486 -22.98 12.81 21.44
CA LEU A 486 -23.68 12.07 20.40
C LEU A 486 -22.68 11.64 19.35
N LEU A 487 -22.80 10.42 18.82
CA LEU A 487 -22.03 9.87 17.71
C LEU A 487 -22.97 9.38 16.61
N LEU A 488 -22.71 9.82 15.38
CA LEU A 488 -23.23 9.27 14.15
C LEU A 488 -22.04 8.71 13.37
N TYR A 489 -22.20 7.56 12.69
CA TYR A 489 -21.10 6.88 12.01
C TYR A 489 -21.63 5.96 10.93
N THR A 490 -20.84 5.68 9.89
CA THR A 490 -21.11 4.69 8.84
C THR A 490 -20.64 3.30 9.25
N ASP A 491 -21.17 2.27 8.60
CA ASP A 491 -20.92 0.86 8.92
C ASP A 491 -19.45 0.43 8.71
N GLY A 492 -18.71 1.10 7.83
CA GLY A 492 -17.25 0.88 7.68
C GLY A 492 -16.46 0.97 8.99
N LEU A 493 -17.02 1.66 10.02
CA LEU A 493 -16.42 1.72 11.36
C LEU A 493 -16.58 0.41 12.17
N ILE A 494 -17.54 -0.44 11.83
CA ILE A 494 -17.90 -1.66 12.59
C ILE A 494 -17.87 -2.95 11.76
N GLU A 495 -17.70 -2.87 10.44
CA GLU A 495 -17.76 -4.05 9.55
C GLU A 495 -16.40 -4.61 9.15
N TYR A 496 -15.30 -4.12 9.70
CA TYR A 496 -13.95 -4.52 9.27
C TYR A 496 -13.52 -5.95 9.67
N ASP A 497 -14.14 -6.62 10.66
CA ASP A 497 -13.76 -7.97 11.13
C ASP A 497 -14.90 -9.02 11.02
N ARG A 498 -15.94 -8.79 10.20
CA ARG A 498 -17.10 -9.71 10.01
C ARG A 498 -17.84 -10.10 11.30
N ASN A 499 -17.56 -9.47 12.44
CA ASN A 499 -18.23 -9.68 13.72
C ASN A 499 -18.79 -8.35 14.25
N ILE A 500 -19.87 -7.91 13.63
CA ILE A 500 -20.54 -6.63 13.89
C ILE A 500 -20.88 -6.46 15.39
N GLU A 501 -21.30 -7.52 16.09
CA GLU A 501 -21.65 -7.42 17.52
C GLU A 501 -20.44 -7.06 18.37
N ARG A 502 -19.30 -7.71 18.15
CA ARG A 502 -18.06 -7.46 18.87
C ARG A 502 -17.55 -6.05 18.61
N GLU A 503 -17.55 -5.62 17.35
CA GLU A 503 -17.05 -4.31 16.96
C GLU A 503 -17.97 -3.19 17.44
N SER A 504 -19.27 -3.42 17.44
CA SER A 504 -20.26 -2.51 18.04
C SER A 504 -20.03 -2.31 19.55
N LEU A 505 -19.70 -3.36 20.29
CA LEU A 505 -19.34 -3.24 21.70
C LEU A 505 -18.03 -2.50 21.90
N ARG A 506 -17.02 -2.77 21.06
CA ARG A 506 -15.74 -2.08 21.07
C ARG A 506 -15.88 -0.59 20.79
N LEU A 507 -16.77 -0.22 19.85
CA LEU A 507 -17.10 1.18 19.58
C LEU A 507 -17.72 1.88 20.81
N LEU A 508 -18.66 1.24 21.51
CA LEU A 508 -19.24 1.80 22.74
C LEU A 508 -18.20 1.95 23.86
N ASP A 509 -17.32 0.97 24.02
CA ASP A 509 -16.22 1.06 25.01
C ASP A 509 -15.24 2.19 24.64
N ALA A 510 -14.88 2.31 23.37
CA ALA A 510 -14.05 3.39 22.87
C ALA A 510 -14.71 4.75 23.05
N LEU A 511 -16.00 4.88 22.71
CA LEU A 511 -16.77 6.11 22.90
C LEU A 511 -16.86 6.49 24.39
N SER A 512 -17.09 5.52 25.29
CA SER A 512 -17.09 5.73 26.74
C SER A 512 -15.70 6.17 27.23
N ALA A 513 -14.63 5.59 26.72
CA ALA A 513 -13.25 5.96 27.05
C ALA A 513 -12.89 7.34 26.50
N LYS A 514 -13.38 7.71 25.33
CA LYS A 514 -13.12 9.00 24.64
C LYS A 514 -13.84 10.20 25.22
N VAL A 515 -15.00 10.00 25.76
CA VAL A 515 -15.57 11.03 26.65
C VAL A 515 -14.50 11.41 27.68
N GLN A 516 -13.43 10.66 27.80
CA GLN A 516 -12.32 10.81 28.72
C GLN A 516 -11.03 11.51 28.21
N ASP A 517 -10.88 11.89 26.96
CA ASP A 517 -9.60 12.48 26.45
C ASP A 517 -9.64 14.02 26.23
N ARG A 518 -8.46 14.66 26.20
CA ARG A 518 -8.27 16.14 26.16
C ARG A 518 -8.50 16.79 24.80
N SER A 519 -8.73 16.03 23.74
CA SER A 519 -8.74 16.54 22.38
C SER A 519 -10.08 17.18 22.02
N THR A 520 -10.03 18.31 21.33
CA THR A 520 -11.16 18.91 20.60
C THR A 520 -11.53 18.08 19.37
N ASP A 521 -10.64 17.17 18.92
CA ASP A 521 -10.88 16.23 17.85
C ASP A 521 -11.33 14.86 18.39
N ALA A 522 -12.54 14.82 18.94
CA ALA A 522 -13.12 13.59 19.48
C ALA A 522 -13.33 12.51 18.40
N ALA A 523 -13.68 12.92 17.18
CA ALA A 523 -13.92 12.03 16.07
C ALA A 523 -12.64 11.38 15.56
N GLY A 524 -11.58 12.15 15.28
CA GLY A 524 -10.30 11.62 14.79
C GLY A 524 -9.67 10.65 15.77
N MET A 525 -9.74 10.94 17.06
CA MET A 525 -9.20 10.04 18.07
C MET A 525 -10.04 8.76 18.23
N LEU A 526 -11.37 8.84 18.12
CA LEU A 526 -12.23 7.66 18.14
C LEU A 526 -11.90 6.73 16.96
N LEU A 527 -11.72 7.31 15.78
CA LEU A 527 -11.31 6.60 14.59
C LEU A 527 -9.99 5.83 14.81
N GLN A 528 -8.95 6.51 15.29
CA GLN A 528 -7.65 5.88 15.57
C GLN A 528 -7.71 4.74 16.60
N GLN A 529 -8.60 4.82 17.58
CA GLN A 529 -8.72 3.81 18.63
C GLN A 529 -9.49 2.56 18.18
N VAL A 530 -10.45 2.74 17.28
CA VAL A 530 -11.30 1.64 16.78
C VAL A 530 -10.62 0.92 15.63
N LEU A 531 -9.94 1.64 14.73
CA LEU A 531 -9.26 1.07 13.56
C LEU A 531 -7.91 0.45 13.93
N ASP A 532 -7.78 -0.82 13.69
CA ASP A 532 -6.57 -1.65 13.85
C ASP A 532 -5.90 -1.88 12.47
N ASN A 533 -5.63 -0.82 11.68
CA ASN A 533 -4.99 -0.86 10.36
C ASN A 533 -5.63 -1.83 9.31
N ARG A 534 -6.93 -2.12 9.41
CA ARG A 534 -7.64 -3.06 8.52
C ARG A 534 -8.93 -2.45 7.96
N GLN A 535 -8.81 -1.29 7.39
CA GLN A 535 -9.96 -0.65 6.75
C GLN A 535 -10.38 -1.40 5.47
N ILE A 536 -11.68 -1.68 5.34
CA ILE A 536 -12.27 -2.37 4.18
C ILE A 536 -13.14 -1.40 3.37
N ASP A 537 -13.84 -0.48 4.03
CA ASP A 537 -14.78 0.46 3.43
C ASP A 537 -14.51 1.90 3.86
N ASP A 538 -15.20 2.86 3.23
CA ASP A 538 -15.17 4.26 3.64
C ASP A 538 -15.70 4.41 5.06
N ILE A 539 -15.20 5.41 5.77
CA ILE A 539 -15.65 5.71 7.12
C ILE A 539 -15.94 7.19 7.25
N ALA A 540 -17.18 7.52 7.59
CA ALA A 540 -17.59 8.84 8.01
C ALA A 540 -18.11 8.81 9.44
N LEU A 541 -17.61 9.71 10.29
CA LEU A 541 -18.16 9.85 11.63
C LEU A 541 -18.27 11.32 12.04
N LEU A 542 -19.31 11.62 12.81
CA LEU A 542 -19.61 12.94 13.35
C LEU A 542 -19.93 12.83 14.82
N THR A 543 -19.27 13.62 15.64
CA THR A 543 -19.58 13.74 17.07
C THR A 543 -20.12 15.12 17.39
N ALA A 544 -21.11 15.18 18.30
CA ALA A 544 -21.65 16.42 18.85
C ALA A 544 -21.70 16.33 20.38
N THR A 545 -20.92 17.17 21.06
CA THR A 545 -20.92 17.22 22.52
C THR A 545 -21.71 18.45 22.99
N ILE A 546 -22.68 18.24 23.87
CA ILE A 546 -23.55 19.30 24.38
C ILE A 546 -22.87 20.02 25.54
N LEU A 547 -22.83 21.34 25.47
CA LEU A 547 -22.32 22.21 26.53
C LEU A 547 -23.47 23.00 27.13
N PRO A 548 -23.53 23.20 28.46
CA PRO A 548 -24.57 24.02 29.08
C PRO A 548 -24.36 25.51 28.73
N GLU A 549 -25.43 26.27 28.68
CA GLU A 549 -25.39 27.70 28.34
C GLU A 549 -24.58 28.53 29.33
N LYS A 550 -24.67 28.17 30.61
CA LYS A 550 -23.95 28.82 31.71
C LYS A 550 -23.23 27.76 32.54
N PRO A 551 -22.16 28.15 33.23
CA PRO A 551 -21.45 27.24 34.11
C PRO A 551 -22.28 26.97 35.38
N LEU A 552 -23.22 26.01 35.28
CA LEU A 552 -23.99 25.57 36.44
C LEU A 552 -23.08 24.82 37.42
N PRO A 553 -23.31 24.98 38.75
CA PRO A 553 -22.59 24.16 39.73
C PRO A 553 -22.69 22.67 39.40
N VAL A 554 -21.56 21.98 39.35
CA VAL A 554 -21.49 20.55 39.05
C VAL A 554 -20.95 19.82 40.27
N GLU A 555 -21.69 18.81 40.74
CA GLU A 555 -21.19 17.85 41.71
C GLU A 555 -21.12 16.48 41.04
N LEU A 556 -19.94 15.89 41.08
CA LEU A 556 -19.64 14.63 40.42
C LEU A 556 -19.03 13.63 41.37
N ARG A 557 -19.68 12.46 41.59
CA ARG A 557 -19.13 11.35 42.34
C ARG A 557 -18.42 10.39 41.42
N LEU A 558 -17.16 10.18 41.65
CA LEU A 558 -16.29 9.37 40.78
C LEU A 558 -15.67 8.22 41.58
N PRO A 559 -15.62 7.00 41.00
CA PRO A 559 -14.87 5.91 41.63
C PRO A 559 -13.38 6.28 41.73
N ALA A 560 -12.70 5.82 42.75
CA ALA A 560 -11.26 6.02 42.94
C ALA A 560 -10.45 5.13 41.99
N ALA A 561 -10.54 5.42 40.68
CA ALA A 561 -9.86 4.71 39.60
C ALA A 561 -9.00 5.67 38.77
N PRO A 562 -7.90 5.21 38.13
CA PRO A 562 -7.04 6.08 37.31
C PRO A 562 -7.79 6.82 36.19
N SER A 563 -8.83 6.19 35.63
CA SER A 563 -9.72 6.79 34.63
C SER A 563 -10.48 8.01 35.15
N SER A 564 -10.76 8.07 36.45
CA SER A 564 -11.53 9.18 37.06
C SER A 564 -10.77 10.49 37.10
N ALA A 565 -9.45 10.47 37.23
CA ALA A 565 -8.64 11.68 37.12
C ALA A 565 -8.67 12.27 35.69
N ALA A 566 -8.78 11.43 34.67
CA ALA A 566 -8.98 11.88 33.31
C ALA A 566 -10.39 12.46 33.11
N ILE A 567 -11.44 11.91 33.70
CA ILE A 567 -12.80 12.46 33.70
C ILE A 567 -12.82 13.84 34.35
N ALA A 568 -12.18 13.96 35.50
CA ALA A 568 -12.11 15.21 36.22
C ALA A 568 -11.43 16.32 35.40
N ARG A 569 -10.30 16.06 34.74
CA ARG A 569 -9.61 17.01 33.87
C ARG A 569 -10.47 17.50 32.72
N ARG A 570 -11.23 16.61 32.08
CA ARG A 570 -12.11 16.97 30.94
C ARG A 570 -13.28 17.81 31.36
N LEU A 571 -13.92 17.41 32.44
CA LEU A 571 -14.97 18.24 32.98
C LEU A 571 -14.43 19.65 33.26
N ALA A 572 -13.25 19.76 33.87
CA ALA A 572 -12.61 21.04 34.11
C ALA A 572 -12.37 21.85 32.84
N THR A 573 -11.84 21.22 31.76
CA THR A 573 -11.61 21.89 30.49
C THR A 573 -12.91 22.36 29.83
N ARG A 574 -13.94 21.52 29.82
CA ARG A 574 -15.25 21.87 29.26
C ARG A 574 -15.96 22.94 30.12
N TYR A 575 -15.83 22.81 31.40
CA TYR A 575 -16.40 23.78 32.34
C TYR A 575 -15.74 25.16 32.18
N ALA A 576 -14.42 25.20 32.01
CA ALA A 576 -13.66 26.44 31.71
C ALA A 576 -14.12 27.10 30.42
N ARG A 577 -14.44 26.34 29.38
CA ARG A 577 -14.95 26.86 28.11
C ARG A 577 -16.34 27.50 28.30
N VAL A 578 -17.25 26.81 28.99
CA VAL A 578 -18.58 27.33 29.32
C VAL A 578 -18.46 28.59 30.18
N ALA A 579 -17.51 28.66 31.10
CA ALA A 579 -17.21 29.82 31.91
C ALA A 579 -16.44 30.92 31.15
N LYS A 580 -16.14 30.70 29.84
CA LYS A 580 -15.37 31.66 29.00
C LYS A 580 -14.00 32.02 29.56
N LEU A 581 -13.36 31.06 30.25
CA LEU A 581 -12.03 31.21 30.84
C LEU A 581 -10.95 31.34 29.73
N GLY A 582 -9.99 32.20 29.91
CA GLY A 582 -8.87 32.34 28.96
C GLY A 582 -7.99 31.07 28.89
N PRO A 583 -7.18 30.89 27.82
CA PRO A 583 -6.42 29.67 27.58
C PRO A 583 -5.48 29.30 28.72
N GLU A 584 -4.76 30.26 29.29
CA GLU A 584 -3.81 30.08 30.40
C GLU A 584 -4.51 29.58 31.67
N ARG A 585 -5.58 30.24 32.06
CA ARG A 585 -6.39 29.81 33.23
C ARG A 585 -7.11 28.50 33.01
N THR A 586 -7.52 28.17 31.76
CA THR A 586 -8.07 26.86 31.39
C THR A 586 -7.04 25.78 31.59
N PHE A 587 -5.79 26.01 31.20
CA PHE A 587 -4.67 25.11 31.42
C PHE A 587 -4.42 24.87 32.92
N ASP A 588 -4.35 25.95 33.71
CA ASP A 588 -4.15 25.89 35.16
C ASP A 588 -5.26 25.11 35.85
N LEU A 589 -6.53 25.40 35.53
CA LEU A 589 -7.68 24.66 36.07
C LEU A 589 -7.60 23.16 35.75
N THR A 590 -7.28 22.85 34.49
CA THR A 590 -7.22 21.45 34.05
C THR A 590 -6.13 20.66 34.76
N ILE A 591 -4.96 21.28 34.97
CA ILE A 591 -3.87 20.65 35.69
C ILE A 591 -4.22 20.52 37.19
N ALA A 592 -4.70 21.58 37.80
CA ALA A 592 -5.03 21.57 39.23
C ALA A 592 -6.10 20.51 39.57
N VAL A 593 -7.17 20.47 38.80
CA VAL A 593 -8.22 19.43 38.97
C VAL A 593 -7.65 18.02 38.75
N GLY A 594 -6.78 17.87 37.73
CA GLY A 594 -6.13 16.58 37.44
C GLY A 594 -5.25 16.08 38.58
N GLU A 595 -4.44 16.97 39.17
CA GLU A 595 -3.58 16.63 40.31
C GLU A 595 -4.38 16.35 41.57
N ALA A 596 -5.41 17.16 41.88
CA ALA A 596 -6.28 16.92 43.01
C ALA A 596 -7.02 15.57 42.92
N ALA A 597 -7.56 15.25 41.76
CA ALA A 597 -8.22 13.96 41.51
C ALA A 597 -7.23 12.77 41.57
N ALA A 598 -6.03 12.92 40.99
CA ALA A 598 -4.99 11.89 41.05
C ALA A 598 -4.57 11.62 42.52
N ASN A 599 -4.44 12.68 43.32
CA ASN A 599 -4.13 12.54 44.75
C ASN A 599 -5.24 11.80 45.51
N ALA A 600 -6.51 12.05 45.23
CA ALA A 600 -7.64 11.32 45.79
C ALA A 600 -7.58 9.83 45.43
N VAL A 601 -7.27 9.49 44.17
CA VAL A 601 -7.16 8.12 43.70
C VAL A 601 -5.95 7.37 44.31
N GLU A 602 -4.77 8.00 44.30
CA GLU A 602 -3.51 7.35 44.66
C GLU A 602 -3.29 7.27 46.18
N HIS A 603 -3.71 8.30 46.93
CA HIS A 603 -3.35 8.46 48.30
C HIS A 603 -4.47 8.12 49.31
N ALA A 604 -5.74 8.36 48.92
CA ALA A 604 -6.86 8.09 49.82
C ALA A 604 -7.22 6.61 49.90
N TYR A 605 -7.16 5.87 48.80
CA TYR A 605 -7.69 4.50 48.71
C TYR A 605 -6.67 3.43 48.36
N ARG A 606 -5.44 3.78 47.88
CA ARG A 606 -4.32 2.85 47.59
C ARG A 606 -4.72 1.55 46.88
N GLY A 607 -5.62 1.63 45.90
CA GLY A 607 -6.08 0.47 45.11
C GLY A 607 -7.24 -0.31 45.77
N THR A 608 -7.81 0.18 46.87
CA THR A 608 -9.10 -0.31 47.36
C THR A 608 -10.25 0.45 46.72
N ALA A 609 -11.43 -0.17 46.64
CA ALA A 609 -12.62 0.48 46.10
C ALA A 609 -13.02 1.68 46.99
N GLY A 610 -13.24 2.83 46.37
CA GLY A 610 -13.67 4.06 47.03
C GLY A 610 -14.21 5.05 46.02
N GLU A 611 -14.73 6.16 46.50
CA GLU A 611 -15.28 7.26 45.67
C GLU A 611 -14.75 8.62 46.15
N PHE A 612 -14.58 9.55 45.25
CA PHE A 612 -14.35 10.94 45.57
C PHE A 612 -15.38 11.85 44.89
N VAL A 613 -15.62 13.00 45.49
CA VAL A 613 -16.57 13.98 44.98
C VAL A 613 -15.78 15.16 44.42
N LEU A 614 -16.03 15.52 43.14
CA LEU A 614 -15.52 16.73 42.51
C LEU A 614 -16.69 17.73 42.39
N ARG A 615 -16.50 18.94 42.94
CA ARG A 615 -17.42 20.06 42.79
C ARG A 615 -16.75 21.16 42.04
N LEU A 616 -17.47 21.73 41.06
CA LEU A 616 -17.08 22.88 40.28
C LEU A 616 -18.20 23.92 40.38
N ALA A 617 -17.86 25.15 40.73
CA ALA A 617 -18.80 26.28 40.72
C ALA A 617 -18.09 27.52 40.17
N ALA A 618 -18.70 28.19 39.21
CA ALA A 618 -18.18 29.43 38.67
C ALA A 618 -18.88 30.63 39.33
N ASP A 619 -18.11 31.60 39.75
CA ASP A 619 -18.53 32.95 40.06
C ASP A 619 -18.04 33.87 38.94
N GLU A 620 -18.46 35.16 38.90
CA GLU A 620 -18.22 36.08 37.78
C GLU A 620 -16.75 36.15 37.31
N GLU A 621 -15.78 35.91 38.19
CA GLU A 621 -14.36 35.96 37.85
C GLU A 621 -13.55 34.69 38.12
N LYS A 622 -14.11 33.70 38.82
CA LYS A 622 -13.33 32.55 39.35
C LYS A 622 -14.12 31.27 39.25
N ILE A 623 -13.38 30.17 39.05
CA ILE A 623 -13.93 28.82 39.19
C ILE A 623 -13.43 28.23 40.53
N ALA A 624 -14.37 28.03 41.46
CA ALA A 624 -14.13 27.32 42.69
C ALA A 624 -14.16 25.83 42.44
N VAL A 625 -13.17 25.11 42.95
CA VAL A 625 -13.03 23.68 42.84
C VAL A 625 -12.92 23.08 44.26
N GLU A 626 -13.63 21.97 44.47
CA GLU A 626 -13.49 21.18 45.66
C GLU A 626 -13.38 19.69 45.22
N VAL A 627 -12.34 19.02 45.71
CA VAL A 627 -12.15 17.58 45.56
C VAL A 627 -12.15 16.98 46.94
N GLN A 628 -13.15 16.16 47.23
CA GLN A 628 -13.34 15.52 48.55
C GLN A 628 -13.25 13.99 48.43
N ASP A 629 -12.31 13.38 49.11
CA ASP A 629 -12.25 11.94 49.29
C ASP A 629 -12.72 11.55 50.71
N LEU A 630 -13.22 10.32 50.85
CA LEU A 630 -13.64 9.74 52.12
C LEU A 630 -12.63 8.70 52.64
N GLY A 631 -11.43 8.68 52.07
CA GLY A 631 -10.38 7.73 52.42
C GLY A 631 -9.51 8.20 53.54
N THR A 632 -8.74 7.28 54.13
CA THR A 632 -7.82 7.60 55.24
C THR A 632 -6.41 7.89 54.71
N TRP A 633 -6.00 9.14 54.72
CA TRP A 633 -4.62 9.54 54.45
C TRP A 633 -3.69 9.12 55.61
N ARG A 634 -2.93 8.05 55.43
CA ARG A 634 -1.85 7.71 56.37
C ARG A 634 -0.57 8.43 55.94
N GLY A 635 -0.09 9.38 56.74
CA GLY A 635 1.12 10.12 56.52
C GLY A 635 2.34 9.20 56.42
N GLY A 636 2.94 9.13 55.27
CA GLY A 636 4.28 8.61 55.01
C GLY A 636 4.99 9.63 54.12
N HIS A 637 6.30 9.85 54.37
CA HIS A 637 7.09 10.71 53.46
C HIS A 637 7.10 10.07 52.06
N PRO A 638 6.63 10.77 51.01
CA PRO A 638 6.74 10.26 49.65
C PRO A 638 8.22 10.17 49.25
N PRO A 639 8.64 9.19 48.45
CA PRO A 639 9.97 9.17 47.88
C PRO A 639 10.24 10.46 47.06
N PRO A 640 11.48 10.92 46.96
CA PRO A 640 11.83 12.26 46.44
C PRO A 640 11.38 12.53 45.01
N GLU A 641 10.98 11.52 44.28
CA GLU A 641 10.51 11.67 42.88
C GLU A 641 8.98 11.89 42.73
N ARG A 642 8.16 11.71 43.76
CA ARG A 642 6.68 11.74 43.75
C ARG A 642 6.02 12.91 44.53
N GLY A 643 6.72 13.93 44.93
CA GLY A 643 6.19 15.02 45.73
C GLY A 643 5.75 16.28 45.00
N ARG A 644 5.59 16.27 43.68
CA ARG A 644 5.37 17.49 42.87
C ARG A 644 3.91 17.97 42.82
N GLY A 645 2.92 17.12 43.07
CA GLY A 645 1.50 17.45 42.89
C GLY A 645 1.03 18.66 43.73
N LEU A 646 1.37 18.72 45.01
CA LEU A 646 1.04 19.88 45.88
C LEU A 646 1.78 21.16 45.45
N ALA A 647 3.00 21.05 44.90
CA ALA A 647 3.74 22.18 44.40
C ALA A 647 3.07 22.72 43.10
N ILE A 648 2.58 21.83 42.26
CA ILE A 648 1.82 22.20 41.03
C ILE A 648 0.52 22.90 41.43
N LEU A 649 -0.26 22.31 42.35
CA LEU A 649 -1.49 22.94 42.87
C LEU A 649 -1.25 24.35 43.36
N ARG A 650 -0.16 24.58 44.17
CA ARG A 650 0.20 25.90 44.66
C ARG A 650 0.61 26.89 43.54
N ALA A 651 1.21 26.39 42.47
CA ALA A 651 1.66 27.24 41.39
C ALA A 651 0.53 27.63 40.42
N THR A 652 -0.51 26.75 40.28
CA THR A 652 -1.60 26.93 39.30
C THR A 652 -2.91 27.41 39.91
N THR A 653 -2.99 27.59 41.25
CA THR A 653 -4.25 27.92 41.90
C THR A 653 -4.12 29.11 42.90
N GLN A 654 -5.26 29.76 43.12
CA GLN A 654 -5.44 30.76 44.19
C GLN A 654 -6.17 30.12 45.38
N ARG A 655 -5.82 30.50 46.63
CA ARG A 655 -6.48 30.05 47.86
C ARG A 655 -6.55 28.55 48.00
N LEU A 656 -5.43 27.83 47.88
CA LEU A 656 -5.37 26.41 48.09
C LEU A 656 -5.58 26.10 49.60
N GLU A 657 -6.66 25.39 49.90
CA GLU A 657 -6.99 24.88 51.24
C GLU A 657 -6.96 23.40 51.24
N LEU A 658 -6.30 22.81 52.23
CA LEU A 658 -6.21 21.36 52.39
C LEU A 658 -6.73 21.01 53.81
N ASN A 659 -7.96 20.50 53.86
CA ASN A 659 -8.58 20.07 55.13
C ASN A 659 -8.51 18.54 55.24
N ARG A 660 -7.86 18.08 56.27
CA ARG A 660 -7.74 16.66 56.61
C ARG A 660 -8.56 16.34 57.83
N SER A 661 -9.45 15.35 57.74
CA SER A 661 -10.23 14.85 58.85
C SER A 661 -10.13 13.32 58.96
N PRO A 662 -10.56 12.71 60.02
CA PRO A 662 -10.69 11.24 60.12
C PRO A 662 -11.66 10.65 59.06
N GLU A 663 -12.56 11.48 58.53
CA GLU A 663 -13.60 11.13 57.55
C GLU A 663 -13.18 11.37 56.10
N GLY A 664 -11.96 11.84 55.87
CA GLY A 664 -11.42 12.09 54.49
C GLY A 664 -10.61 13.36 54.35
N THR A 665 -10.21 13.64 53.12
CA THR A 665 -9.47 14.85 52.75
C THR A 665 -10.25 15.69 51.75
N THR A 666 -10.31 17.01 52.00
CA THR A 666 -10.89 17.98 51.08
C THR A 666 -9.79 18.91 50.57
N VAL A 667 -9.61 18.97 49.26
CA VAL A 667 -8.73 19.93 48.59
C VAL A 667 -9.63 20.97 47.90
N ALA A 668 -9.60 22.20 48.37
CA ALA A 668 -10.38 23.28 47.81
C ALA A 668 -9.43 24.38 47.27
N PHE A 669 -9.75 24.89 46.08
CA PHE A 669 -8.98 25.96 45.42
C PHE A 669 -9.83 26.74 44.45
N ALA A 670 -9.31 27.87 43.99
CA ALA A 670 -9.92 28.67 42.92
C ALA A 670 -8.91 28.93 41.80
N VAL A 671 -9.38 29.02 40.58
CA VAL A 671 -8.59 29.40 39.41
C VAL A 671 -9.24 30.58 38.72
#